data_f8f4b17685b2d4c02ab1d00c248aa5fd
#
_entry.id   f8f4b17685b2d4c02ab1d00c248aa5fd
#
_cell.length_a   1.000
_cell.length_b   1.000
_cell.length_c   1.000
_cell.angle_alpha   90.00
_cell.angle_beta   90.00
_cell.angle_gamma   90.00
#
_symmetry.space_group_name_H-M   'P 1'
#
loop_
_entity.id
_entity.type
_entity.pdbx_description
1 polymer ?
#
loop_
_entity_poly.entity_id
_entity_poly.type
_entity_poly.pdbx_seq_one_letter_code
_entity_poly.pdbx_strand_id
1 'polypeptide(L)'
;MLLIPVLAAAQNTANTSFQVKGILLDSLTLEGEPYATIKIVKKEAPAKALKMLVTDMKGQFREKVPGTGSFVMTVTSVGRAPIVKDFTVKAGEKLVDFGTLYIVDASNELGQVEIIAQKPLVKADIDKIEYNVQDDPDAQSNSVLEMLRKVPLVTVDGEDNIQVNGSSSFKVYVNGKPNNMMSNNPTEVLKSMPANSIKHIEVITNPGPKYDAEGVGGILNIVTVGSGLEGYTATFSANVSNRGAGGGAFGTIKSGKLTVSARYNYNYNDQPHNYNSGSQRVTPEAVTENSSNLDYDGSSKGHGSFQSGSMEASYEIDTLRLVTMSFGLWGGGNKSDGSTDYNATSSENISAVPIYSYSAFNRGKSSWYSIDGGIDYQRLFKVKDRMLTFSYKINTRPQTSDAYTEYEIDNGYNPDWADYLKRLRNLHNDGEQNTTEHTFQADYTTPIGKLHTLEAGAKYILRNNSSENDRFDADDTGKYEYNKEQSSHYKHLNDIIAAYLGYGLKVKRISGRLGLRYEHTIQDVKYLVGRGEDFTKNFDDVVPSASIGYKLTDMSNLRLGYNMRIYRPGIWALNPYLNDADPSYISRGNPELDSEKSHAFNLSYSNFTQKFNVNISARYSFTNNSIENVTRLMPDTEIEGLKNPTGKDVLYSTYANIGKTRYASVNGYVNWNATSRTRIYMNMSGNYSYLEGGEGMRNDGWSLFAYGGAQHTLPHDWRISMNVFGQTPWIMLQGKGSSFFDYGVSVNKSFLNKRLTLSAFASNFFKKYMNQSSTTEGSGFVRESNYKYSRQRFGVSVSYRIGELKASVKKAARTISNDDVKSGGGDSVGGGE
;
A
#
# COMPACT_ATOMS: atom_id res chain seq x y z
N MET A 1 -37.35 8.20 81.57
CA MET A 1 -38.20 9.32 81.96
C MET A 1 -38.25 10.41 80.93
N LEU A 2 -39.35 10.65 80.37
CA LEU A 2 -40.04 11.59 79.54
C LEU A 2 -39.87 11.43 78.02
N LEU A 3 -40.93 10.86 77.44
CA LEU A 3 -41.44 11.00 76.09
C LEU A 3 -41.96 12.39 75.81
N ILE A 4 -41.59 12.95 74.64
CA ILE A 4 -42.34 14.06 74.07
C ILE A 4 -42.65 13.63 72.60
N PRO A 5 -43.91 13.57 72.18
CA PRO A 5 -44.31 13.32 70.83
C PRO A 5 -44.26 14.61 69.98
N VAL A 6 -43.46 14.58 68.89
CA VAL A 6 -43.54 15.65 67.88
C VAL A 6 -44.64 15.24 66.86
N LEU A 7 -45.72 16.03 66.79
CA LEU A 7 -46.71 15.96 65.76
C LEU A 7 -46.07 16.29 64.42
N ALA A 8 -46.13 15.34 63.50
CA ALA A 8 -45.85 15.57 62.07
C ALA A 8 -47.12 16.12 61.42
N ALA A 9 -47.11 17.43 61.12
CA ALA A 9 -48.11 18.04 60.23
C ALA A 9 -47.90 17.54 58.84
N ALA A 10 -48.78 16.68 58.34
CA ALA A 10 -48.87 16.30 56.96
C ALA A 10 -49.33 17.50 56.14
N GLN A 11 -48.39 18.15 55.45
CA GLN A 11 -48.71 19.10 54.38
C GLN A 11 -49.30 18.34 53.20
N ASN A 12 -50.59 18.50 52.96
CA ASN A 12 -51.31 18.05 51.77
C ASN A 12 -50.80 18.90 50.56
N THR A 13 -49.78 18.46 49.89
CA THR A 13 -49.34 19.05 48.63
C THR A 13 -50.34 18.64 47.56
N ALA A 14 -51.30 19.56 47.24
CA ALA A 14 -52.12 19.46 46.09
C ALA A 14 -51.24 19.21 44.84
N ASN A 15 -51.43 18.08 44.21
CA ASN A 15 -50.70 17.67 43.04
C ASN A 15 -51.11 18.55 41.82
N THR A 16 -50.55 19.78 41.74
CA THR A 16 -50.81 20.76 40.73
C THR A 16 -50.03 20.42 39.48
N SER A 17 -50.71 20.01 38.41
CA SER A 17 -50.10 19.80 37.10
C SER A 17 -50.74 20.74 36.09
N PHE A 18 -49.95 21.26 35.16
CA PHE A 18 -50.37 22.05 34.02
C PHE A 18 -50.04 21.34 32.70
N GLN A 19 -50.67 21.73 31.62
CA GLN A 19 -50.40 21.22 30.32
C GLN A 19 -49.63 22.25 29.50
N VAL A 20 -48.61 21.83 28.79
CA VAL A 20 -47.91 22.63 27.79
C VAL A 20 -48.36 22.17 26.40
N LYS A 21 -48.53 23.09 25.45
CA LYS A 21 -48.76 22.80 24.05
C LYS A 21 -48.13 23.86 23.15
N GLY A 22 -47.86 23.49 21.88
CA GLY A 22 -47.36 24.40 20.87
C GLY A 22 -47.06 23.66 19.57
N ILE A 23 -46.65 24.39 18.56
CA ILE A 23 -46.23 23.87 17.25
C ILE A 23 -44.82 24.45 16.97
N LEU A 24 -43.91 23.59 16.55
CA LEU A 24 -42.56 23.97 16.11
C LEU A 24 -42.50 23.86 14.58
N LEU A 25 -42.22 24.97 13.91
CA LEU A 25 -42.10 25.05 12.47
C LEU A 25 -40.68 25.44 12.10
N ASP A 26 -40.21 24.92 10.99
CA ASP A 26 -39.00 25.44 10.31
C ASP A 26 -39.28 26.88 9.83
N SER A 27 -38.37 27.80 10.14
CA SER A 27 -38.54 29.23 9.80
C SER A 27 -38.51 29.54 8.31
N LEU A 28 -37.92 28.66 7.47
CA LEU A 28 -37.79 28.85 6.03
C LEU A 28 -38.87 28.14 5.24
N THR A 29 -39.17 26.88 5.61
CA THR A 29 -40.12 26.02 4.87
C THR A 29 -41.54 26.15 5.40
N LEU A 30 -41.73 26.64 6.64
CA LEU A 30 -42.98 26.71 7.38
C LEU A 30 -43.62 25.31 7.60
N GLU A 31 -42.87 24.24 7.41
CA GLU A 31 -43.26 22.87 7.71
C GLU A 31 -43.01 22.52 9.17
N GLY A 32 -43.76 21.55 9.72
CA GLY A 32 -43.57 21.09 11.09
C GLY A 32 -42.20 20.43 11.29
N GLU A 33 -41.45 20.84 12.31
CA GLU A 33 -40.15 20.22 12.68
C GLU A 33 -40.39 18.93 13.49
N PRO A 34 -40.23 17.73 12.90
CA PRO A 34 -40.54 16.47 13.56
C PRO A 34 -39.43 16.05 14.53
N TYR A 35 -39.81 15.36 15.60
CA TYR A 35 -38.92 14.72 16.56
C TYR A 35 -37.92 15.67 17.27
N ALA A 36 -38.19 16.96 17.28
CA ALA A 36 -37.43 17.91 18.09
C ALA A 36 -37.60 17.62 19.59
N THR A 37 -36.52 17.61 20.34
CA THR A 37 -36.57 17.34 21.77
C THR A 37 -36.88 18.61 22.54
N ILE A 38 -37.89 18.56 23.40
CA ILE A 38 -38.28 19.65 24.28
C ILE A 38 -37.99 19.22 25.72
N LYS A 39 -37.09 19.94 26.40
CA LYS A 39 -36.72 19.74 27.80
C LYS A 39 -37.31 20.87 28.66
N ILE A 40 -38.04 20.53 29.75
CA ILE A 40 -38.58 21.48 30.70
C ILE A 40 -37.89 21.25 32.05
N VAL A 41 -37.31 22.30 32.63
CA VAL A 41 -36.66 22.30 33.93
C VAL A 41 -37.23 23.40 34.83
N LYS A 42 -37.17 23.24 36.14
CA LYS A 42 -37.40 24.38 37.06
C LYS A 42 -36.22 25.36 37.00
N LYS A 43 -36.48 26.65 36.97
CA LYS A 43 -35.45 27.68 36.90
C LYS A 43 -34.47 27.61 38.07
N GLU A 44 -34.96 27.16 39.24
CA GLU A 44 -34.19 26.97 40.46
C GLU A 44 -33.32 25.68 40.49
N ALA A 45 -33.61 24.72 39.58
CA ALA A 45 -32.90 23.42 39.50
C ALA A 45 -32.64 23.01 38.03
N PRO A 46 -31.82 23.76 37.26
CA PRO A 46 -31.63 23.57 35.82
C PRO A 46 -30.95 22.26 35.44
N ALA A 47 -30.23 21.62 36.37
CA ALA A 47 -29.57 20.33 36.12
C ALA A 47 -30.53 19.14 36.07
N LYS A 48 -31.76 19.25 36.64
CA LYS A 48 -32.73 18.18 36.74
C LYS A 48 -33.92 18.42 35.79
N ALA A 49 -34.01 17.61 34.73
CA ALA A 49 -35.14 17.63 33.80
C ALA A 49 -36.41 17.23 34.57
N LEU A 50 -37.42 18.10 34.53
CA LEU A 50 -38.72 17.83 35.13
C LEU A 50 -39.58 17.01 34.16
N LYS A 51 -39.51 17.33 32.85
CA LYS A 51 -40.17 16.63 31.78
C LYS A 51 -39.33 16.74 30.49
N MET A 52 -39.35 15.68 29.69
CA MET A 52 -38.84 15.66 28.32
C MET A 52 -39.94 15.10 27.41
N LEU A 53 -40.09 15.70 26.24
CA LEU A 53 -41.04 15.29 25.24
C LEU A 53 -40.46 15.58 23.85
N VAL A 54 -41.13 15.06 22.82
CA VAL A 54 -40.72 15.28 21.43
C VAL A 54 -41.89 15.76 20.60
N THR A 55 -41.63 16.51 19.53
CA THR A 55 -42.65 16.92 18.56
C THR A 55 -43.08 15.74 17.68
N ASP A 56 -44.35 15.75 17.27
CA ASP A 56 -44.85 14.78 16.29
C ASP A 56 -44.41 15.11 14.85
N MET A 57 -44.90 14.33 13.87
CA MET A 57 -44.62 14.51 12.44
C MET A 57 -45.02 15.89 11.88
N LYS A 58 -45.91 16.61 12.55
CA LYS A 58 -46.39 17.94 12.17
C LYS A 58 -45.80 19.05 13.05
N GLY A 59 -44.77 18.72 13.83
CA GLY A 59 -44.10 19.65 14.74
C GLY A 59 -44.95 20.00 16.00
N GLN A 60 -46.08 19.33 16.28
CA GLN A 60 -46.94 19.59 17.41
C GLN A 60 -46.41 18.89 18.66
N PHE A 61 -46.55 19.56 19.81
CA PHE A 61 -46.28 18.96 21.11
C PHE A 61 -47.36 19.31 22.11
N ARG A 62 -47.68 18.37 23.00
CA ARG A 62 -48.64 18.51 24.05
C ARG A 62 -48.39 17.53 25.17
N GLU A 63 -48.12 18.03 26.41
CA GLU A 63 -47.76 17.16 27.51
C GLU A 63 -48.11 17.78 28.86
N LYS A 64 -48.34 16.93 29.87
CA LYS A 64 -48.60 17.35 31.27
C LYS A 64 -47.29 17.47 32.04
N VAL A 65 -47.09 18.60 32.74
CA VAL A 65 -45.92 18.90 33.52
C VAL A 65 -46.35 19.15 34.96
N PRO A 66 -45.70 18.54 35.98
CA PRO A 66 -46.05 18.70 37.36
C PRO A 66 -45.45 20.00 37.94
N GLY A 67 -46.17 20.66 38.86
CA GLY A 67 -45.71 21.77 39.68
C GLY A 67 -46.18 23.13 39.20
N THR A 68 -45.87 24.18 40.01
CA THR A 68 -46.08 25.63 39.74
C THR A 68 -44.75 26.35 39.97
N GLY A 69 -44.67 27.61 39.51
CA GLY A 69 -43.46 28.45 39.65
C GLY A 69 -42.79 28.76 38.30
N SER A 70 -41.52 29.07 38.30
CA SER A 70 -40.75 29.48 37.11
C SER A 70 -40.01 28.30 36.49
N PHE A 71 -40.15 28.16 35.16
CA PHE A 71 -39.60 27.08 34.35
C PHE A 71 -38.82 27.63 33.18
N VAL A 72 -37.89 26.80 32.68
CA VAL A 72 -37.21 27.03 31.43
C VAL A 72 -37.54 25.86 30.46
N MET A 73 -38.01 26.19 29.28
CA MET A 73 -38.19 25.27 28.19
C MET A 73 -37.03 25.42 27.21
N THR A 74 -36.36 24.34 26.89
CA THR A 74 -35.34 24.27 25.83
C THR A 74 -35.81 23.30 24.72
N VAL A 75 -35.85 23.80 23.49
CA VAL A 75 -36.18 23.02 22.31
C VAL A 75 -34.88 22.83 21.53
N THR A 76 -34.58 21.57 21.18
CA THR A 76 -33.37 21.19 20.40
C THR A 76 -33.76 20.25 19.25
N SER A 77 -33.26 20.53 18.06
CA SER A 77 -33.36 19.64 16.90
C SER A 77 -31.99 19.57 16.21
N VAL A 78 -31.74 18.48 15.51
CA VAL A 78 -30.42 18.22 14.86
C VAL A 78 -30.19 19.23 13.75
N GLY A 79 -29.06 19.96 13.83
CA GLY A 79 -28.72 20.99 12.84
C GLY A 79 -29.44 22.32 13.01
N ARG A 80 -30.20 22.52 14.11
CA ARG A 80 -30.95 23.73 14.39
C ARG A 80 -30.43 24.49 15.60
N ALA A 81 -30.63 25.80 15.62
CA ALA A 81 -30.30 26.62 16.78
C ALA A 81 -31.31 26.34 17.91
N PRO A 82 -30.87 26.11 19.15
CA PRO A 82 -31.77 25.80 20.24
C PRO A 82 -32.65 27.02 20.61
N ILE A 83 -33.90 26.77 20.88
CA ILE A 83 -34.84 27.78 21.40
C ILE A 83 -34.91 27.63 22.90
N VAL A 84 -34.63 28.70 23.67
CA VAL A 84 -34.80 28.74 25.11
C VAL A 84 -35.89 29.75 25.49
N LYS A 85 -36.84 29.32 26.24
CA LYS A 85 -37.95 30.18 26.74
C LYS A 85 -38.18 30.01 28.21
N ASP A 86 -38.11 31.14 28.94
CA ASP A 86 -38.52 31.21 30.32
C ASP A 86 -40.05 31.41 30.40
N PHE A 87 -40.74 30.73 31.32
CA PHE A 87 -42.15 30.91 31.59
C PHE A 87 -42.49 30.65 33.07
N THR A 88 -43.56 31.23 33.51
CA THR A 88 -44.03 31.10 34.90
C THR A 88 -45.47 30.63 34.92
N VAL A 89 -45.74 29.63 35.77
CA VAL A 89 -47.07 29.05 35.95
C VAL A 89 -47.61 29.41 37.33
N LYS A 90 -48.74 30.15 37.35
CA LYS A 90 -49.39 30.56 38.61
C LYS A 90 -50.27 29.43 39.15
N ALA A 91 -50.59 29.50 40.47
CA ALA A 91 -51.47 28.53 41.07
C ALA A 91 -52.83 28.60 40.41
N GLY A 92 -53.37 27.44 39.92
CA GLY A 92 -54.65 27.35 39.25
C GLY A 92 -54.61 27.42 37.71
N GLU A 93 -53.46 27.73 37.13
CA GLU A 93 -53.25 27.74 35.66
C GLU A 93 -53.05 26.30 35.13
N LYS A 94 -53.97 25.92 34.24
CA LYS A 94 -54.03 24.53 33.75
C LYS A 94 -53.41 24.33 32.40
N LEU A 95 -53.10 25.40 31.63
CA LEU A 95 -52.56 25.32 30.25
C LEU A 95 -51.62 26.47 29.98
N VAL A 96 -50.46 26.15 29.46
CA VAL A 96 -49.48 27.07 28.86
C VAL A 96 -49.40 26.78 27.36
N ASP A 97 -49.84 27.73 26.57
CA ASP A 97 -49.80 27.63 25.11
C ASP A 97 -48.66 28.47 24.58
N PHE A 98 -47.65 27.81 23.99
CA PHE A 98 -46.49 28.47 23.37
C PHE A 98 -46.76 28.98 21.96
N GLY A 99 -47.97 28.70 21.41
CA GLY A 99 -48.30 29.05 20.03
C GLY A 99 -47.39 28.40 19.01
N THR A 100 -47.06 29.13 17.97
CA THR A 100 -46.12 28.70 16.96
C THR A 100 -44.71 29.18 17.31
N LEU A 101 -43.78 28.25 17.39
CA LEU A 101 -42.34 28.50 17.55
C LEU A 101 -41.64 28.26 16.23
N TYR A 102 -40.72 29.13 15.82
CA TYR A 102 -39.95 29.00 14.62
C TYR A 102 -38.50 28.64 14.97
N ILE A 103 -38.01 27.50 14.45
CA ILE A 103 -36.66 27.06 14.61
C ILE A 103 -35.86 27.41 13.36
N VAL A 104 -34.69 27.95 13.56
CA VAL A 104 -33.77 28.37 12.47
C VAL A 104 -32.60 27.43 12.38
N ASP A 105 -31.99 27.33 11.20
CA ASP A 105 -30.72 26.63 11.05
C ASP A 105 -29.66 27.21 11.97
N ALA A 106 -28.81 26.36 12.54
CA ALA A 106 -27.68 26.82 13.33
C ALA A 106 -26.69 27.59 12.43
N SER A 107 -26.86 28.93 12.32
CA SER A 107 -25.90 29.78 11.62
C SER A 107 -24.60 29.79 12.44
N ASN A 108 -23.50 29.37 11.83
CA ASN A 108 -22.17 29.41 12.40
C ASN A 108 -21.68 30.87 12.50
N GLU A 109 -22.12 31.60 13.49
CA GLU A 109 -21.51 32.83 13.96
C GLU A 109 -21.34 32.81 15.48
N LEU A 110 -20.31 32.14 15.91
CA LEU A 110 -19.63 32.44 17.17
C LEU A 110 -18.22 31.91 17.06
N GLY A 111 -17.23 32.71 17.46
CA GLY A 111 -15.87 32.27 17.67
C GLY A 111 -15.82 31.11 18.64
N GLN A 112 -16.14 29.93 18.18
CA GLN A 112 -15.93 28.70 18.92
C GLN A 112 -14.40 28.54 19.04
N VAL A 113 -13.96 28.38 20.25
CA VAL A 113 -12.78 27.57 20.55
C VAL A 113 -13.14 26.20 20.01
N GLU A 114 -12.88 25.99 18.73
CA GLU A 114 -12.96 24.69 18.08
C GLU A 114 -11.88 23.86 18.76
N ILE A 115 -12.26 23.09 19.76
CA ILE A 115 -11.49 21.94 20.19
C ILE A 115 -11.61 20.97 19.02
N ILE A 116 -10.81 21.19 17.99
CA ILE A 116 -10.55 20.20 16.97
C ILE A 116 -9.80 19.10 17.70
N ALA A 117 -10.54 18.16 18.27
CA ALA A 117 -9.97 16.90 18.66
C ALA A 117 -9.42 16.30 17.36
N GLN A 118 -8.10 16.42 17.15
CA GLN A 118 -7.44 15.80 16.01
C GLN A 118 -7.73 14.31 16.12
N LYS A 119 -8.51 13.80 15.17
CA LYS A 119 -8.76 12.37 15.11
C LYS A 119 -7.40 11.66 15.04
N PRO A 120 -7.22 10.57 15.79
CA PRO A 120 -5.98 9.83 15.70
C PRO A 120 -5.77 9.39 14.27
N LEU A 121 -4.58 9.67 13.70
CA LEU A 121 -4.24 9.23 12.34
C LEU A 121 -4.15 7.70 12.24
N VAL A 122 -3.87 7.03 13.34
CA VAL A 122 -3.74 5.57 13.39
C VAL A 122 -4.81 4.97 14.26
N LYS A 123 -5.45 3.95 13.75
CA LYS A 123 -6.39 3.11 14.47
C LYS A 123 -5.97 1.65 14.30
N ALA A 124 -5.88 0.89 15.39
CA ALA A 124 -5.64 -0.54 15.32
C ALA A 124 -6.96 -1.30 15.53
N ASP A 125 -7.18 -2.25 14.65
CA ASP A 125 -8.22 -3.27 14.77
C ASP A 125 -7.56 -4.64 14.94
N ILE A 126 -8.35 -5.70 15.09
CA ILE A 126 -7.84 -7.05 15.38
C ILE A 126 -6.93 -7.60 14.28
N ASP A 127 -7.23 -7.31 13.03
CA ASP A 127 -6.55 -7.88 11.86
C ASP A 127 -5.82 -6.84 11.01
N LYS A 128 -5.95 -5.56 11.33
CA LYS A 128 -5.35 -4.48 10.55
C LYS A 128 -5.00 -3.24 11.38
N ILE A 129 -4.10 -2.45 10.86
CA ILE A 129 -3.82 -1.10 11.30
C ILE A 129 -4.32 -0.16 10.20
N GLU A 130 -5.09 0.85 10.57
CA GLU A 130 -5.64 1.86 9.66
C GLU A 130 -4.92 3.19 9.88
N TYR A 131 -4.38 3.77 8.83
CA TYR A 131 -3.80 5.12 8.83
C TYR A 131 -4.69 6.08 8.07
N ASN A 132 -5.22 7.08 8.74
CA ASN A 132 -6.14 8.05 8.14
C ASN A 132 -5.37 9.13 7.36
N VAL A 133 -5.31 8.95 6.05
CA VAL A 133 -4.63 9.88 5.13
C VAL A 133 -5.43 11.16 4.95
N GLN A 134 -6.76 11.09 4.94
CA GLN A 134 -7.62 12.24 4.68
C GLN A 134 -7.45 13.37 5.71
N ASP A 135 -7.21 13.00 6.98
CA ASP A 135 -7.01 13.95 8.06
C ASP A 135 -5.53 14.36 8.23
N ASP A 136 -4.60 13.77 7.42
CA ASP A 136 -3.19 14.16 7.42
C ASP A 136 -2.96 15.38 6.53
N PRO A 137 -2.44 16.49 7.07
CA PRO A 137 -2.14 17.69 6.29
C PRO A 137 -1.23 17.49 5.09
N ASP A 138 -0.28 16.56 5.21
CA ASP A 138 0.70 16.30 4.15
C ASP A 138 0.09 15.59 2.94
N ALA A 139 -1.12 15.02 3.08
CA ALA A 139 -1.84 14.42 1.97
C ALA A 139 -2.17 15.42 0.83
N GLN A 140 -2.14 16.71 1.10
CA GLN A 140 -2.43 17.73 0.10
C GLN A 140 -1.27 17.94 -0.89
N SER A 141 -0.03 17.68 -0.47
CA SER A 141 1.18 17.96 -1.25
C SER A 141 1.99 16.71 -1.63
N ASN A 142 1.68 15.58 -1.04
CA ASN A 142 2.46 14.36 -1.21
C ASN A 142 1.77 13.33 -2.11
N SER A 143 2.56 12.41 -2.65
CA SER A 143 2.07 11.21 -3.28
C SER A 143 1.67 10.17 -2.23
N VAL A 144 0.94 9.14 -2.65
CA VAL A 144 0.62 8.02 -1.75
C VAL A 144 1.89 7.32 -1.27
N LEU A 145 2.92 7.21 -2.11
CA LEU A 145 4.21 6.64 -1.72
C LEU A 145 4.84 7.40 -0.54
N GLU A 146 4.83 8.72 -0.58
CA GLU A 146 5.34 9.55 0.51
C GLU A 146 4.49 9.38 1.79
N MET A 147 3.18 9.20 1.66
CA MET A 147 2.31 8.91 2.80
C MET A 147 2.58 7.54 3.41
N LEU A 148 2.98 6.55 2.61
CA LEU A 148 3.34 5.23 3.12
C LEU A 148 4.48 5.26 4.12
N ARG A 149 5.40 6.20 4.00
CA ARG A 149 6.50 6.40 4.96
C ARG A 149 6.01 6.71 6.38
N LYS A 150 4.77 7.18 6.52
CA LYS A 150 4.11 7.49 7.79
C LYS A 150 3.26 6.34 8.33
N VAL A 151 2.97 5.35 7.50
CA VAL A 151 2.11 4.23 7.84
C VAL A 151 2.87 3.24 8.73
N PRO A 152 2.36 2.89 9.92
CA PRO A 152 3.00 1.89 10.76
C PRO A 152 3.17 0.56 10.03
N LEU A 153 4.27 -0.12 10.26
CA LEU A 153 4.65 -1.40 9.66
C LEU A 153 4.91 -1.34 8.14
N VAL A 154 4.94 -0.15 7.54
CA VAL A 154 5.37 0.05 6.16
C VAL A 154 6.71 0.75 6.14
N THR A 155 7.63 0.22 5.36
CA THR A 155 8.96 0.78 5.11
C THR A 155 9.06 1.13 3.64
N VAL A 156 9.55 2.32 3.32
CA VAL A 156 9.90 2.72 1.96
C VAL A 156 11.36 3.11 1.99
N ASP A 157 12.21 2.33 1.31
CA ASP A 157 13.65 2.54 1.29
C ASP A 157 14.09 3.71 0.38
N GLY A 158 15.38 3.89 0.18
CA GLY A 158 15.93 4.97 -0.64
C GLY A 158 15.80 4.76 -2.14
N GLU A 159 15.59 3.54 -2.55
CA GLU A 159 15.26 3.17 -3.94
C GLU A 159 13.75 3.18 -4.17
N ASP A 160 12.99 3.64 -3.14
CA ASP A 160 11.53 3.63 -3.11
C ASP A 160 10.93 2.21 -3.10
N ASN A 161 11.73 1.19 -2.75
CA ASN A 161 11.22 -0.15 -2.51
C ASN A 161 10.37 -0.18 -1.25
N ILE A 162 9.23 -0.83 -1.34
CA ILE A 162 8.27 -0.88 -0.25
C ILE A 162 8.38 -2.23 0.45
N GLN A 163 8.43 -2.19 1.77
CA GLN A 163 8.31 -3.38 2.61
C GLN A 163 7.10 -3.22 3.53
N VAL A 164 6.36 -4.28 3.71
CA VAL A 164 5.24 -4.34 4.65
C VAL A 164 5.57 -5.37 5.71
N ASN A 165 5.58 -4.92 6.97
CA ASN A 165 5.91 -5.76 8.12
C ASN A 165 7.30 -6.44 7.98
N GLY A 166 8.27 -5.73 7.38
CA GLY A 166 9.63 -6.20 7.15
C GLY A 166 9.82 -7.12 5.94
N SER A 167 8.78 -7.34 5.13
CA SER A 167 8.85 -8.18 3.92
C SER A 167 8.63 -7.35 2.65
N SER A 168 9.46 -7.57 1.64
CA SER A 168 9.27 -7.04 0.29
C SER A 168 8.17 -7.78 -0.49
N SER A 169 7.85 -9.00 -0.08
CA SER A 169 6.72 -9.76 -0.62
C SER A 169 5.43 -9.35 0.10
N PHE A 170 4.68 -8.41 -0.46
CA PHE A 170 3.39 -7.93 0.03
C PHE A 170 2.46 -7.68 -1.15
N LYS A 171 1.17 -7.51 -0.87
CA LYS A 171 0.17 -7.19 -1.90
C LYS A 171 -0.47 -5.84 -1.64
N VAL A 172 -0.81 -5.13 -2.71
CA VAL A 172 -1.48 -3.85 -2.63
C VAL A 172 -2.92 -3.98 -3.10
N TYR A 173 -3.83 -3.58 -2.24
CA TYR A 173 -5.27 -3.52 -2.51
C TYR A 173 -5.71 -2.07 -2.66
N VAL A 174 -6.74 -1.86 -3.45
CA VAL A 174 -7.45 -0.58 -3.53
C VAL A 174 -8.92 -0.84 -3.23
N ASN A 175 -9.43 -0.22 -2.17
CA ASN A 175 -10.82 -0.41 -1.70
C ASN A 175 -11.18 -1.87 -1.40
N GLY A 176 -10.22 -2.62 -0.81
CA GLY A 176 -10.38 -4.05 -0.56
C GLY A 176 -10.27 -4.93 -1.81
N LYS A 177 -9.89 -4.36 -2.95
CA LYS A 177 -9.63 -5.05 -4.22
C LYS A 177 -8.14 -5.07 -4.46
N PRO A 178 -7.51 -6.22 -4.76
CA PRO A 178 -6.12 -6.20 -5.18
C PRO A 178 -6.01 -5.43 -6.47
N ASN A 179 -5.03 -4.62 -6.49
CA ASN A 179 -4.60 -3.97 -7.70
C ASN A 179 -3.31 -4.65 -8.16
N ASN A 180 -3.44 -5.50 -9.15
CA ASN A 180 -2.35 -6.32 -9.65
C ASN A 180 -1.15 -5.52 -10.15
N MET A 181 -1.42 -4.34 -10.67
CA MET A 181 -0.37 -3.46 -11.12
C MET A 181 0.37 -2.78 -9.97
N MET A 182 -0.35 -2.40 -8.91
CA MET A 182 0.28 -1.94 -7.67
C MET A 182 1.07 -3.05 -6.98
N SER A 183 0.70 -4.31 -7.18
CA SER A 183 1.46 -5.44 -6.62
C SER A 183 2.75 -5.72 -7.39
N ASN A 184 2.79 -5.45 -8.70
CA ASN A 184 3.98 -5.71 -9.53
C ASN A 184 4.92 -4.51 -9.63
N ASN A 185 4.38 -3.30 -9.56
CA ASN A 185 5.18 -2.07 -9.53
C ASN A 185 4.54 -1.05 -8.58
N PRO A 186 4.53 -1.34 -7.27
CA PRO A 186 3.87 -0.49 -6.28
C PRO A 186 4.49 0.91 -6.25
N THR A 187 5.79 1.00 -6.41
CA THR A 187 6.55 2.23 -6.30
C THR A 187 6.08 3.29 -7.28
N GLU A 188 6.12 3.01 -8.58
CA GLU A 188 5.78 4.00 -9.61
C GLU A 188 4.30 4.38 -9.58
N VAL A 189 3.44 3.41 -9.31
CA VAL A 189 2.01 3.67 -9.20
C VAL A 189 1.72 4.58 -8.00
N LEU A 190 2.27 4.28 -6.84
CA LEU A 190 2.01 5.04 -5.62
C LEU A 190 2.71 6.40 -5.62
N LYS A 191 3.84 6.55 -6.33
CA LYS A 191 4.43 7.87 -6.65
C LYS A 191 3.49 8.76 -7.45
N SER A 192 2.79 8.18 -8.40
CA SER A 192 1.90 8.92 -9.30
C SER A 192 0.54 9.26 -8.68
N MET A 193 0.15 8.58 -7.59
CA MET A 193 -1.12 8.81 -6.93
C MET A 193 -1.05 9.98 -5.96
N PRO A 194 -1.86 11.04 -6.15
CA PRO A 194 -1.97 12.10 -5.16
C PRO A 194 -2.57 11.57 -3.86
N ALA A 195 -1.94 11.87 -2.73
CA ALA A 195 -2.39 11.35 -1.45
C ALA A 195 -3.76 11.90 -1.02
N ASN A 196 -4.16 13.07 -1.48
CA ASN A 196 -5.48 13.65 -1.24
C ASN A 196 -6.63 12.83 -1.86
N SER A 197 -6.33 11.90 -2.77
CA SER A 197 -7.30 10.94 -3.30
C SER A 197 -7.56 9.74 -2.38
N ILE A 198 -6.83 9.63 -1.27
CA ILE A 198 -6.88 8.52 -0.34
C ILE A 198 -7.62 8.92 0.93
N LYS A 199 -8.53 8.07 1.38
CA LYS A 199 -9.23 8.21 2.65
C LYS A 199 -8.36 7.70 3.81
N HIS A 200 -7.97 6.44 3.72
CA HIS A 200 -7.07 5.80 4.68
C HIS A 200 -6.30 4.65 4.04
N ILE A 201 -5.24 4.24 4.68
CA ILE A 201 -4.42 3.08 4.30
C ILE A 201 -4.51 2.06 5.42
N GLU A 202 -4.79 0.81 5.07
CA GLU A 202 -4.87 -0.29 6.00
C GLU A 202 -3.68 -1.24 5.79
N VAL A 203 -3.02 -1.61 6.87
CA VAL A 203 -2.00 -2.67 6.88
C VAL A 203 -2.60 -3.90 7.54
N ILE A 204 -2.89 -4.92 6.74
CA ILE A 204 -3.45 -6.18 7.20
C ILE A 204 -2.30 -7.14 7.46
N THR A 205 -1.98 -7.34 8.73
CA THR A 205 -0.82 -8.15 9.15
C THR A 205 -1.15 -9.62 9.34
N ASN A 206 -2.43 -9.94 9.48
CA ASN A 206 -2.90 -11.30 9.61
C ASN A 206 -4.14 -11.52 8.72
N PRO A 207 -3.92 -11.61 7.40
CA PRO A 207 -5.02 -11.85 6.46
C PRO A 207 -5.67 -13.20 6.74
N GLY A 208 -6.99 -13.21 6.74
CA GLY A 208 -7.78 -14.43 6.96
C GLY A 208 -7.73 -15.37 5.74
N PRO A 209 -8.37 -16.55 5.82
CA PRO A 209 -8.28 -17.60 4.79
C PRO A 209 -8.88 -17.22 3.43
N LYS A 210 -9.67 -16.14 3.36
CA LYS A 210 -10.19 -15.58 2.10
C LYS A 210 -9.12 -14.97 1.21
N TYR A 211 -7.95 -14.64 1.78
CA TYR A 211 -6.82 -14.09 1.02
C TYR A 211 -5.96 -15.23 0.48
N ASP A 212 -5.35 -15.01 -0.66
CA ASP A 212 -4.46 -16.00 -1.27
C ASP A 212 -3.31 -16.37 -0.33
N ALA A 213 -2.87 -17.60 -0.42
CA ALA A 213 -1.84 -18.16 0.45
C ALA A 213 -0.45 -17.57 0.17
N GLU A 214 -0.25 -17.02 -1.00
CA GLU A 214 0.98 -16.38 -1.44
C GLU A 214 1.10 -14.94 -0.91
N GLY A 215 2.31 -14.55 -0.50
CA GLY A 215 2.59 -13.22 0.04
C GLY A 215 2.88 -13.24 1.54
N VAL A 216 4.14 -13.17 1.89
CA VAL A 216 4.63 -13.36 3.27
C VAL A 216 4.53 -12.12 4.16
N GLY A 217 4.53 -10.91 3.58
CA GLY A 217 4.67 -9.66 4.34
C GLY A 217 3.38 -9.07 4.89
N GLY A 218 2.25 -9.37 4.25
CA GLY A 218 0.97 -8.76 4.58
C GLY A 218 0.29 -8.08 3.39
N ILE A 219 -0.80 -7.36 3.66
CA ILE A 219 -1.58 -6.67 2.64
C ILE A 219 -1.64 -5.19 2.98
N LEU A 220 -1.33 -4.36 2.00
CA LEU A 220 -1.48 -2.92 2.05
C LEU A 220 -2.77 -2.54 1.30
N ASN A 221 -3.83 -2.18 2.02
CA ASN A 221 -5.10 -1.79 1.40
C ASN A 221 -5.25 -0.28 1.39
N ILE A 222 -5.29 0.30 0.21
CA ILE A 222 -5.45 1.74 0.00
C ILE A 222 -6.92 2.04 -0.23
N VAL A 223 -7.56 2.71 0.70
CA VAL A 223 -8.98 3.08 0.60
C VAL A 223 -9.09 4.50 0.08
N THR A 224 -9.70 4.65 -1.09
CA THR A 224 -9.83 5.95 -1.76
C THR A 224 -10.98 6.79 -1.21
N VAL A 225 -10.88 8.10 -1.32
CA VAL A 225 -11.99 9.03 -1.09
C VAL A 225 -13.01 8.84 -2.22
N GLY A 226 -14.30 8.73 -1.91
CA GLY A 226 -15.32 8.67 -2.95
C GLY A 226 -16.48 7.73 -2.69
N SER A 227 -16.63 7.27 -1.46
CA SER A 227 -17.80 6.48 -1.07
C SER A 227 -18.52 7.16 0.07
N GLY A 228 -19.44 8.04 -0.22
CA GLY A 228 -20.10 8.47 0.96
C GLY A 228 -21.17 9.52 0.89
N LEU A 229 -21.35 10.28 -0.16
CA LEU A 229 -22.19 11.48 -0.04
C LEU A 229 -23.08 11.66 -1.29
N GLU A 230 -24.33 12.04 -1.13
CA GLU A 230 -25.26 12.36 -2.22
C GLU A 230 -24.92 13.69 -2.90
N GLY A 231 -25.13 13.80 -4.22
CA GLY A 231 -24.73 14.95 -5.02
C GLY A 231 -23.51 14.68 -5.87
N TYR A 232 -22.63 15.66 -6.02
CA TYR A 232 -21.39 15.49 -6.79
C TYR A 232 -20.22 16.23 -6.13
N THR A 233 -19.01 15.75 -6.38
CA THR A 233 -17.78 16.50 -6.13
C THR A 233 -16.79 16.21 -7.23
N ALA A 234 -15.98 17.22 -7.57
CA ALA A 234 -14.84 17.06 -8.45
C ALA A 234 -13.63 17.79 -7.86
N THR A 235 -12.44 17.22 -8.06
CA THR A 235 -11.17 17.81 -7.64
C THR A 235 -10.23 17.81 -8.83
N PHE A 236 -9.64 18.96 -9.10
CA PHE A 236 -8.60 19.15 -10.10
C PHE A 236 -7.28 19.46 -9.39
N SER A 237 -6.21 18.84 -9.82
CA SER A 237 -4.88 19.06 -9.25
C SER A 237 -3.84 19.24 -10.34
N ALA A 238 -2.85 20.08 -10.07
CA ALA A 238 -1.66 20.23 -10.91
C ALA A 238 -0.45 20.43 -10.01
N ASN A 239 0.68 19.91 -10.43
CA ASN A 239 1.95 20.08 -9.74
C ASN A 239 3.09 20.28 -10.74
N VAL A 240 4.07 21.05 -10.32
CA VAL A 240 5.32 21.24 -11.04
C VAL A 240 6.48 21.20 -10.06
N SER A 241 7.56 20.58 -10.49
CA SER A 241 8.81 20.49 -9.72
C SER A 241 10.01 20.61 -10.64
N ASN A 242 11.19 20.75 -10.07
CA ASN A 242 12.45 20.70 -10.82
C ASN A 242 12.72 19.34 -11.50
N ARG A 243 11.81 18.35 -11.33
CA ARG A 243 11.95 17.00 -11.88
C ARG A 243 10.73 16.53 -12.68
N GLY A 244 9.85 17.45 -13.06
CA GLY A 244 8.69 17.09 -13.84
C GLY A 244 7.43 17.82 -13.43
N ALA A 245 6.35 17.47 -14.10
CA ALA A 245 5.04 18.07 -13.90
C ALA A 245 3.95 17.00 -13.99
N GLY A 246 2.83 17.27 -13.34
CA GLY A 246 1.70 16.36 -13.37
C GLY A 246 0.39 17.07 -13.13
N GLY A 247 -0.69 16.36 -13.40
CA GLY A 247 -2.02 16.85 -13.13
C GLY A 247 -3.03 15.73 -13.07
N GLY A 248 -4.16 16.00 -12.43
CA GLY A 248 -5.18 14.99 -12.25
C GLY A 248 -6.56 15.60 -12.07
N ALA A 249 -7.55 14.77 -12.36
CA ALA A 249 -8.95 15.05 -12.12
C ALA A 249 -9.61 13.85 -11.42
N PHE A 250 -10.42 14.14 -10.44
CA PHE A 250 -11.27 13.19 -9.75
C PHE A 250 -12.70 13.73 -9.76
N GLY A 251 -13.67 12.87 -10.00
CA GLY A 251 -15.07 13.22 -9.89
C GLY A 251 -15.91 12.05 -9.38
N THR A 252 -16.92 12.36 -8.59
CA THR A 252 -17.93 11.37 -8.20
C THR A 252 -19.29 12.03 -8.17
N ILE A 253 -20.29 11.28 -8.59
CA ILE A 253 -21.70 11.66 -8.58
C ILE A 253 -22.54 10.52 -8.02
N LYS A 254 -23.45 10.84 -7.14
CA LYS A 254 -24.52 9.95 -6.72
C LYS A 254 -25.88 10.55 -7.10
N SER A 255 -26.65 9.75 -7.83
CA SER A 255 -28.02 10.08 -8.21
C SER A 255 -28.92 8.89 -7.94
N GLY A 256 -29.75 8.97 -6.91
CA GLY A 256 -30.62 7.89 -6.48
C GLY A 256 -29.84 6.60 -6.16
N LYS A 257 -30.12 5.53 -6.90
CA LYS A 257 -29.47 4.21 -6.73
C LYS A 257 -28.11 4.07 -7.42
N LEU A 258 -27.73 5.00 -8.28
CA LEU A 258 -26.51 4.95 -9.07
C LEU A 258 -25.45 5.87 -8.45
N THR A 259 -24.24 5.32 -8.28
CA THR A 259 -23.06 6.07 -7.95
C THR A 259 -22.00 5.82 -9.02
N VAL A 260 -21.41 6.88 -9.53
CA VAL A 260 -20.27 6.78 -10.47
C VAL A 260 -19.13 7.63 -9.94
N SER A 261 -17.96 7.06 -9.90
CA SER A 261 -16.71 7.75 -9.55
C SER A 261 -15.71 7.53 -10.66
N ALA A 262 -14.99 8.56 -11.05
CA ALA A 262 -13.92 8.48 -12.03
C ALA A 262 -12.73 9.33 -11.59
N ARG A 263 -11.53 8.88 -11.93
CA ARG A 263 -10.30 9.64 -11.74
C ARG A 263 -9.35 9.41 -12.90
N TYR A 264 -8.55 10.42 -13.17
CA TYR A 264 -7.45 10.32 -14.11
C TYR A 264 -6.28 11.17 -13.61
N ASN A 265 -5.06 10.65 -13.73
CA ASN A 265 -3.83 11.36 -13.38
C ASN A 265 -2.78 11.10 -14.46
N TYR A 266 -2.01 12.13 -14.75
CA TYR A 266 -0.86 12.07 -15.62
C TYR A 266 0.33 12.71 -14.93
N ASN A 267 1.50 12.08 -15.00
CA ASN A 267 2.75 12.60 -14.47
C ASN A 267 3.87 12.39 -15.48
N TYR A 268 4.65 13.42 -15.67
CA TYR A 268 5.91 13.38 -16.38
C TYR A 268 7.03 13.54 -15.38
N ASN A 269 8.04 12.70 -15.47
CA ASN A 269 9.21 12.71 -14.59
C ASN A 269 10.49 12.73 -15.42
N ASP A 270 11.36 13.67 -15.11
CA ASP A 270 12.70 13.77 -15.65
C ASP A 270 13.70 13.24 -14.64
N GLN A 271 14.53 12.31 -15.09
CA GLN A 271 15.60 11.72 -14.31
C GLN A 271 16.92 12.31 -14.81
N PRO A 272 17.45 13.32 -14.11
CA PRO A 272 18.75 13.87 -14.45
C PRO A 272 19.84 12.81 -14.23
N HIS A 273 21.07 13.11 -14.64
CA HIS A 273 22.18 12.20 -14.55
C HIS A 273 22.25 11.48 -13.21
N ASN A 274 22.23 10.16 -13.28
CA ASN A 274 22.57 9.23 -12.22
C ASN A 274 23.95 8.66 -12.54
N TYR A 275 24.67 8.23 -11.52
CA TYR A 275 26.01 7.67 -11.69
C TYR A 275 26.03 6.30 -11.01
N ASN A 276 26.64 5.33 -11.66
CA ASN A 276 26.89 4.00 -11.13
C ASN A 276 28.39 3.75 -11.17
N SER A 277 28.91 3.14 -10.13
CA SER A 277 30.29 2.69 -10.07
C SER A 277 30.40 1.45 -9.20
N GLY A 278 31.41 0.67 -9.39
CA GLY A 278 31.64 -0.49 -8.55
C GLY A 278 32.89 -1.25 -8.89
N SER A 279 33.07 -2.32 -8.14
CA SER A 279 34.22 -3.21 -8.34
C SER A 279 33.79 -4.65 -8.09
N GLN A 280 34.42 -5.57 -8.82
CA GLN A 280 34.39 -6.99 -8.57
C GLN A 280 35.81 -7.45 -8.31
N ARG A 281 36.03 -8.13 -7.21
CA ARG A 281 37.32 -8.63 -6.79
C ARG A 281 37.28 -10.14 -6.60
N VAL A 282 38.25 -10.82 -7.13
CA VAL A 282 38.45 -12.26 -6.90
C VAL A 282 39.08 -12.44 -5.54
N THR A 283 38.54 -13.36 -4.71
CA THR A 283 39.14 -13.64 -3.40
C THR A 283 40.48 -14.41 -3.53
N PRO A 284 41.43 -14.27 -2.59
CA PRO A 284 42.77 -14.84 -2.72
C PRO A 284 42.82 -16.33 -3.00
N GLU A 285 41.84 -17.08 -2.49
CA GLU A 285 41.69 -18.54 -2.68
C GLU A 285 41.16 -18.93 -4.07
N ALA A 286 40.56 -18.00 -4.81
CA ALA A 286 39.98 -18.22 -6.13
C ALA A 286 40.80 -17.59 -7.26
N VAL A 287 41.94 -17.01 -6.95
CA VAL A 287 42.81 -16.38 -7.95
C VAL A 287 43.37 -17.43 -8.91
N THR A 288 43.15 -17.21 -10.20
CA THR A 288 43.68 -18.03 -11.32
C THR A 288 44.18 -17.12 -12.45
N GLU A 289 44.96 -17.67 -13.39
CA GLU A 289 45.34 -16.94 -14.62
C GLU A 289 44.16 -16.54 -15.50
N ASN A 290 43.01 -17.18 -15.30
CA ASN A 290 41.77 -16.97 -16.05
C ASN A 290 40.78 -16.03 -15.34
N SER A 291 41.07 -15.60 -14.12
CA SER A 291 40.23 -14.71 -13.36
C SER A 291 40.68 -13.25 -13.47
N SER A 292 39.70 -12.33 -13.42
CA SER A 292 39.97 -10.89 -13.49
C SER A 292 39.24 -10.11 -12.39
N ASN A 293 39.85 -9.05 -11.92
CA ASN A 293 39.21 -8.00 -11.16
C ASN A 293 38.61 -6.99 -12.14
N LEU A 294 37.41 -6.51 -11.88
CA LEU A 294 36.71 -5.57 -12.74
C LEU A 294 36.31 -4.31 -11.97
N ASP A 295 36.60 -3.15 -12.52
CA ASP A 295 36.08 -1.85 -12.07
C ASP A 295 35.19 -1.28 -13.14
N TYR A 296 34.12 -0.59 -12.71
CA TYR A 296 33.23 0.12 -13.63
C TYR A 296 32.79 1.46 -13.07
N ASP A 297 32.60 2.42 -13.97
CA ASP A 297 32.04 3.75 -13.70
C ASP A 297 31.14 4.18 -14.85
N GLY A 298 29.99 4.68 -14.55
CA GLY A 298 29.04 5.02 -15.58
C GLY A 298 28.05 6.11 -15.18
N SER A 299 27.31 6.58 -16.16
CA SER A 299 26.23 7.55 -15.97
C SER A 299 25.06 7.24 -16.86
N SER A 300 23.88 7.59 -16.39
CA SER A 300 22.65 7.49 -17.15
C SER A 300 21.73 8.70 -16.93
N LYS A 301 20.88 8.96 -17.90
CA LYS A 301 19.80 9.94 -17.85
C LYS A 301 18.54 9.33 -18.44
N GLY A 302 17.38 9.81 -18.03
CA GLY A 302 16.13 9.31 -18.59
C GLY A 302 14.97 10.24 -18.31
N HIS A 303 13.87 9.95 -18.96
CA HIS A 303 12.59 10.60 -18.70
C HIS A 303 11.46 9.62 -18.96
N GLY A 304 10.37 9.82 -18.27
CA GLY A 304 9.22 8.96 -18.44
C GLY A 304 7.91 9.67 -18.15
N SER A 305 6.85 9.05 -18.59
CA SER A 305 5.49 9.46 -18.25
C SER A 305 4.72 8.31 -17.64
N PHE A 306 3.81 8.65 -16.77
CA PHE A 306 2.92 7.71 -16.14
C PHE A 306 1.51 8.27 -16.12
N GLN A 307 0.53 7.45 -16.47
CA GLN A 307 -0.87 7.80 -16.42
C GLN A 307 -1.67 6.73 -15.67
N SER A 308 -2.69 7.17 -14.98
CA SER A 308 -3.62 6.27 -14.28
C SER A 308 -5.04 6.78 -14.38
N GLY A 309 -5.95 5.89 -14.74
CA GLY A 309 -7.37 6.15 -14.78
C GLY A 309 -8.15 5.04 -14.10
N SER A 310 -9.23 5.37 -13.43
CA SER A 310 -10.17 4.37 -12.96
C SER A 310 -11.59 4.94 -12.97
N MET A 311 -12.54 4.06 -13.24
CA MET A 311 -13.97 4.34 -13.16
C MET A 311 -14.63 3.22 -12.36
N GLU A 312 -15.53 3.59 -11.47
CA GLU A 312 -16.35 2.64 -10.70
C GLU A 312 -17.79 3.11 -10.74
N ALA A 313 -18.68 2.19 -11.04
CA ALA A 313 -20.11 2.40 -11.02
C ALA A 313 -20.75 1.38 -10.06
N SER A 314 -21.54 1.84 -9.09
CA SER A 314 -22.27 1.01 -8.15
C SER A 314 -23.76 1.27 -8.29
N TYR A 315 -24.56 0.21 -8.44
CA TYR A 315 -26.01 0.29 -8.54
C TYR A 315 -26.68 -0.50 -7.42
N GLU A 316 -27.42 0.21 -6.56
CA GLU A 316 -28.22 -0.36 -5.48
C GLU A 316 -29.55 -0.90 -6.07
N ILE A 317 -29.60 -2.21 -6.39
CA ILE A 317 -30.84 -2.84 -6.89
C ILE A 317 -31.96 -2.62 -5.86
N ASP A 318 -31.64 -2.90 -4.60
CA ASP A 318 -32.46 -2.62 -3.42
C ASP A 318 -31.54 -2.48 -2.17
N THR A 319 -32.13 -2.41 -0.98
CA THR A 319 -31.42 -2.26 0.30
C THR A 319 -30.50 -3.45 0.64
N LEU A 320 -30.67 -4.60 -0.01
CA LEU A 320 -29.94 -5.85 0.26
C LEU A 320 -29.05 -6.29 -0.90
N ARG A 321 -29.23 -5.73 -2.10
CA ARG A 321 -28.49 -6.16 -3.29
C ARG A 321 -27.78 -5.00 -3.97
N LEU A 322 -26.50 -5.19 -4.22
CA LEU A 322 -25.62 -4.22 -4.84
C LEU A 322 -24.86 -4.88 -5.99
N VAL A 323 -24.75 -4.17 -7.10
CA VAL A 323 -23.83 -4.50 -8.20
C VAL A 323 -22.81 -3.39 -8.29
N THR A 324 -21.53 -3.76 -8.40
CA THR A 324 -20.45 -2.81 -8.63
C THR A 324 -19.68 -3.23 -9.88
N MET A 325 -19.46 -2.29 -10.79
CA MET A 325 -18.61 -2.44 -11.97
C MET A 325 -17.41 -1.55 -11.81
N SER A 326 -16.24 -2.05 -12.18
CA SER A 326 -14.99 -1.30 -12.14
C SER A 326 -14.23 -1.42 -13.44
N PHE A 327 -13.57 -0.34 -13.81
CA PHE A 327 -12.63 -0.26 -14.92
C PHE A 327 -11.38 0.46 -14.43
N GLY A 328 -10.19 -0.05 -14.77
CA GLY A 328 -8.90 0.55 -14.47
C GLY A 328 -8.01 0.59 -15.70
N LEU A 329 -7.27 1.69 -15.82
CA LEU A 329 -6.20 1.88 -16.79
C LEU A 329 -5.00 2.44 -16.06
N TRP A 330 -3.86 1.80 -16.24
CA TRP A 330 -2.60 2.24 -15.67
C TRP A 330 -1.51 1.98 -16.69
N GLY A 331 -0.56 2.88 -16.77
CA GLY A 331 0.55 2.64 -17.69
C GLY A 331 1.40 3.85 -17.90
N GLY A 332 2.48 3.62 -18.60
CA GLY A 332 3.44 4.65 -18.90
C GLY A 332 4.54 4.16 -19.81
N GLY A 333 5.50 5.00 -20.02
CA GLY A 333 6.70 4.68 -20.76
C GLY A 333 7.89 5.41 -20.19
N ASN A 334 9.04 4.82 -20.38
CA ASN A 334 10.33 5.37 -19.98
C ASN A 334 11.31 5.32 -21.16
N LYS A 335 12.18 6.31 -21.24
CA LYS A 335 13.35 6.34 -22.13
C LYS A 335 14.56 6.59 -21.28
N SER A 336 15.64 5.85 -21.53
CA SER A 336 16.92 5.98 -20.84
C SER A 336 18.07 5.88 -21.81
N ASP A 337 19.10 6.68 -21.56
CA ASP A 337 20.40 6.65 -22.24
C ASP A 337 21.48 6.62 -21.17
N GLY A 338 22.48 5.77 -21.32
CA GLY A 338 23.57 5.65 -20.37
C GLY A 338 24.84 5.11 -21.00
N SER A 339 25.97 5.33 -20.34
CA SER A 339 27.25 4.72 -20.67
C SER A 339 27.93 4.25 -19.40
N THR A 340 28.66 3.14 -19.53
CA THR A 340 29.46 2.58 -18.44
C THR A 340 30.80 2.12 -19.00
N ASP A 341 31.87 2.59 -18.39
CA ASP A 341 33.24 2.21 -18.71
C ASP A 341 33.69 1.08 -17.78
N TYR A 342 34.25 0.05 -18.34
CA TYR A 342 34.72 -1.16 -17.65
C TYR A 342 36.23 -1.31 -17.82
N ASN A 343 36.95 -1.57 -16.71
CA ASN A 343 38.37 -1.81 -16.68
C ASN A 343 38.68 -3.10 -15.94
N ALA A 344 39.25 -4.07 -16.60
CA ALA A 344 39.66 -5.34 -16.02
C ALA A 344 41.15 -5.40 -15.79
N THR A 345 41.58 -5.92 -14.63
CA THR A 345 42.96 -6.17 -14.27
C THR A 345 43.16 -7.64 -13.90
N SER A 346 44.37 -8.16 -14.05
CA SER A 346 44.67 -9.51 -13.63
C SER A 346 44.43 -9.69 -12.12
N SER A 347 43.81 -10.79 -11.74
CA SER A 347 43.66 -11.16 -10.33
C SER A 347 44.97 -11.66 -9.68
N GLU A 348 45.89 -12.26 -10.46
CA GLU A 348 47.18 -12.74 -10.01
C GLU A 348 48.20 -11.61 -9.75
N ASN A 349 48.16 -10.60 -10.60
CA ASN A 349 49.09 -9.51 -10.57
C ASN A 349 48.37 -8.17 -10.70
N ILE A 350 48.23 -7.46 -9.62
CA ILE A 350 47.62 -6.13 -9.58
C ILE A 350 48.61 -5.13 -10.25
N SER A 351 48.84 -5.32 -11.54
CA SER A 351 49.57 -4.33 -12.34
C SER A 351 48.59 -3.20 -12.68
N ALA A 352 49.07 -1.97 -12.70
CA ALA A 352 48.25 -0.83 -13.06
C ALA A 352 47.80 -0.81 -14.53
N VAL A 353 48.17 -1.80 -15.32
CA VAL A 353 47.82 -1.91 -16.73
C VAL A 353 46.59 -2.81 -16.87
N PRO A 354 45.46 -2.32 -17.40
CA PRO A 354 44.29 -3.15 -17.68
C PRO A 354 44.64 -4.31 -18.61
N ILE A 355 44.05 -5.49 -18.36
CA ILE A 355 44.13 -6.63 -19.29
C ILE A 355 43.13 -6.45 -20.43
N TYR A 356 42.05 -5.77 -20.17
CA TYR A 356 41.11 -5.22 -21.19
C TYR A 356 40.31 -4.08 -20.61
N SER A 357 39.81 -3.22 -21.48
CA SER A 357 38.83 -2.20 -21.15
C SER A 357 37.83 -2.04 -22.31
N TYR A 358 36.65 -1.64 -21.96
CA TYR A 358 35.59 -1.32 -22.92
C TYR A 358 34.55 -0.36 -22.35
N SER A 359 33.84 0.33 -23.21
CA SER A 359 32.69 1.15 -22.89
C SER A 359 31.41 0.49 -23.40
N ALA A 360 30.35 0.47 -22.59
CA ALA A 360 29.03 -0.01 -22.98
C ALA A 360 28.05 1.18 -23.03
N PHE A 361 27.39 1.37 -24.15
CA PHE A 361 26.38 2.40 -24.37
C PHE A 361 25.01 1.75 -24.43
N ASN A 362 24.15 2.14 -23.49
CA ASN A 362 22.81 1.57 -23.38
C ASN A 362 21.76 2.62 -23.74
N ARG A 363 20.84 2.29 -24.62
CA ARG A 363 19.68 3.10 -24.97
C ARG A 363 18.44 2.24 -24.88
N GLY A 364 17.47 2.66 -24.06
CA GLY A 364 16.27 1.88 -23.85
C GLY A 364 14.99 2.73 -23.96
N LYS A 365 13.95 2.09 -24.49
CA LYS A 365 12.57 2.60 -24.45
C LYS A 365 11.66 1.47 -24.02
N SER A 366 10.83 1.72 -23.03
CA SER A 366 9.82 0.76 -22.60
C SER A 366 8.46 1.42 -22.46
N SER A 367 7.42 0.65 -22.72
CA SER A 367 6.05 1.03 -22.41
C SER A 367 5.32 -0.14 -21.79
N TRP A 368 4.42 0.15 -20.86
CA TRP A 368 3.65 -0.88 -20.18
C TRP A 368 2.29 -0.31 -19.79
N TYR A 369 1.27 -1.14 -19.92
CA TYR A 369 -0.10 -0.81 -19.56
C TYR A 369 -0.73 -1.96 -18.79
N SER A 370 -1.68 -1.64 -17.92
CA SER A 370 -2.58 -2.58 -17.30
C SER A 370 -3.99 -2.07 -17.45
N ILE A 371 -4.83 -2.88 -18.05
CA ILE A 371 -6.25 -2.60 -18.22
C ILE A 371 -7.01 -3.65 -17.44
N ASP A 372 -7.85 -3.23 -16.51
CA ASP A 372 -8.66 -4.12 -15.72
C ASP A 372 -10.13 -3.76 -15.75
N GLY A 373 -10.96 -4.80 -15.71
CA GLY A 373 -12.41 -4.71 -15.59
C GLY A 373 -12.92 -5.69 -14.53
N GLY A 374 -13.96 -5.32 -13.83
CA GLY A 374 -14.54 -6.20 -12.82
C GLY A 374 -16.02 -5.95 -12.61
N ILE A 375 -16.71 -7.01 -12.18
CA ILE A 375 -18.09 -6.96 -11.76
C ILE A 375 -18.25 -7.75 -10.46
N ASP A 376 -18.88 -7.13 -9.47
CA ASP A 376 -19.17 -7.72 -8.18
C ASP A 376 -20.68 -7.66 -7.93
N TYR A 377 -21.27 -8.78 -7.56
CA TYR A 377 -22.64 -8.87 -7.05
C TYR A 377 -22.62 -9.22 -5.58
N GLN A 378 -23.18 -8.36 -4.75
CA GLN A 378 -23.29 -8.56 -3.31
C GLN A 378 -24.76 -8.70 -2.91
N ARG A 379 -25.07 -9.73 -2.13
CA ARG A 379 -26.35 -9.95 -1.48
C ARG A 379 -26.20 -9.99 0.03
N LEU A 380 -26.78 -9.03 0.70
CA LEU A 380 -27.02 -9.06 2.14
C LEU A 380 -28.32 -9.84 2.44
N PHE A 381 -28.42 -10.37 3.63
CA PHE A 381 -29.60 -11.09 4.08
C PHE A 381 -30.24 -10.33 5.27
N LYS A 382 -31.47 -10.70 5.62
CA LYS A 382 -32.15 -10.13 6.80
C LYS A 382 -31.40 -10.37 8.10
N VAL A 383 -30.60 -11.45 8.18
CA VAL A 383 -29.70 -11.71 9.29
C VAL A 383 -28.49 -10.77 9.14
N LYS A 384 -28.27 -9.92 10.15
CA LYS A 384 -27.15 -8.98 10.16
C LYS A 384 -25.81 -9.71 9.93
N ASP A 385 -24.93 -9.12 9.12
CA ASP A 385 -23.61 -9.63 8.77
C ASP A 385 -23.60 -10.95 7.96
N ARG A 386 -24.75 -11.47 7.54
CA ARG A 386 -24.83 -12.56 6.57
C ARG A 386 -24.77 -11.99 5.17
N MET A 387 -23.81 -12.50 4.37
CA MET A 387 -23.51 -11.95 3.05
C MET A 387 -23.05 -13.04 2.08
N LEU A 388 -23.46 -12.91 0.83
CA LEU A 388 -22.98 -13.68 -0.31
C LEU A 388 -22.44 -12.70 -1.34
N THR A 389 -21.26 -12.98 -1.88
CA THR A 389 -20.65 -12.18 -2.96
C THR A 389 -20.20 -13.08 -4.09
N PHE A 390 -20.52 -12.70 -5.31
CA PHE A 390 -19.96 -13.25 -6.52
C PHE A 390 -19.17 -12.16 -7.22
N SER A 391 -17.98 -12.51 -7.67
CA SER A 391 -17.06 -11.58 -8.29
C SER A 391 -16.43 -12.17 -9.53
N TYR A 392 -16.30 -11.38 -10.57
CA TYR A 392 -15.51 -11.66 -11.75
C TYR A 392 -14.58 -10.50 -12.03
N LYS A 393 -13.34 -10.80 -12.41
CA LYS A 393 -12.35 -9.81 -12.83
C LYS A 393 -11.59 -10.28 -14.05
N ILE A 394 -11.35 -9.37 -14.98
CA ILE A 394 -10.41 -9.51 -16.08
C ILE A 394 -9.30 -8.47 -15.93
N ASN A 395 -8.08 -8.84 -16.25
CA ASN A 395 -6.94 -7.92 -16.31
C ASN A 395 -6.04 -8.30 -17.49
N THR A 396 -5.62 -7.33 -18.31
CA THR A 396 -4.62 -7.52 -19.36
C THR A 396 -3.49 -6.53 -19.21
N ARG A 397 -2.24 -6.97 -19.49
CA ARG A 397 -1.03 -6.18 -19.24
C ARG A 397 -0.04 -6.32 -20.39
N PRO A 398 -0.26 -5.59 -21.50
CA PRO A 398 0.73 -5.48 -22.55
C PRO A 398 1.93 -4.62 -22.09
N GLN A 399 3.11 -5.09 -22.44
CA GLN A 399 4.38 -4.41 -22.19
C GLN A 399 5.26 -4.53 -23.43
N THR A 400 5.96 -3.47 -23.81
CA THR A 400 6.96 -3.47 -24.87
C THR A 400 8.28 -2.91 -24.35
N SER A 401 9.37 -3.44 -24.84
CA SER A 401 10.72 -2.95 -24.55
C SER A 401 11.56 -2.98 -25.82
N ASP A 402 12.31 -1.92 -26.05
CA ASP A 402 13.20 -1.72 -27.19
C ASP A 402 14.52 -1.21 -26.62
N ALA A 403 15.58 -2.04 -26.67
CA ALA A 403 16.84 -1.77 -26.01
C ALA A 403 18.04 -2.08 -26.90
N TYR A 404 18.95 -1.13 -27.00
CA TYR A 404 20.24 -1.24 -27.69
C TYR A 404 21.36 -1.22 -26.67
N THR A 405 22.33 -2.11 -26.87
CA THR A 405 23.62 -2.07 -26.15
C THR A 405 24.74 -2.10 -27.20
N GLU A 406 25.59 -1.11 -27.20
CA GLU A 406 26.70 -0.96 -28.11
C GLU A 406 28.00 -0.94 -27.29
N TYR A 407 29.01 -1.64 -27.77
CA TYR A 407 30.30 -1.76 -27.08
C TYR A 407 31.41 -1.15 -27.92
N GLU A 408 32.29 -0.40 -27.26
CA GLU A 408 33.55 0.06 -27.79
C GLU A 408 34.69 -0.57 -26.98
N ILE A 409 35.46 -1.45 -27.63
CA ILE A 409 36.53 -2.20 -26.98
C ILE A 409 37.87 -1.49 -27.30
N ASP A 410 38.70 -1.24 -26.28
CA ASP A 410 40.00 -0.66 -26.45
C ASP A 410 40.96 -1.62 -27.13
N ASN A 411 41.78 -1.15 -28.06
CA ASN A 411 42.70 -1.96 -28.90
C ASN A 411 43.90 -2.54 -28.13
N GLY A 412 44.13 -2.12 -26.90
CA GLY A 412 45.29 -2.51 -26.09
C GLY A 412 45.09 -3.71 -25.16
N TYR A 413 44.10 -4.58 -25.43
CA TYR A 413 43.78 -5.73 -24.61
C TYR A 413 44.84 -6.87 -24.70
N ASN A 414 44.92 -7.66 -23.62
CA ASN A 414 45.73 -8.89 -23.61
C ASN A 414 45.12 -9.91 -24.59
N PRO A 415 45.92 -10.45 -25.54
CA PRO A 415 45.49 -11.43 -26.54
C PRO A 415 44.80 -12.67 -25.95
N ASP A 416 45.13 -13.10 -24.73
CA ASP A 416 44.51 -14.24 -24.04
C ASP A 416 43.06 -14.01 -23.68
N TRP A 417 42.58 -12.76 -23.79
CA TRP A 417 41.18 -12.37 -23.57
C TRP A 417 40.44 -12.04 -24.86
N ALA A 418 41.07 -12.21 -26.02
CA ALA A 418 40.45 -11.88 -27.30
C ALA A 418 39.16 -12.64 -27.55
N ASP A 419 39.08 -13.93 -27.23
CA ASP A 419 37.88 -14.74 -27.44
C ASP A 419 36.77 -14.38 -26.45
N TYR A 420 37.10 -13.97 -25.25
CA TYR A 420 36.17 -13.42 -24.29
C TYR A 420 35.56 -12.10 -24.80
N LEU A 421 36.37 -11.18 -25.28
CA LEU A 421 35.91 -9.88 -25.80
C LEU A 421 35.09 -9.98 -27.07
N LYS A 422 35.27 -11.00 -27.90
CA LYS A 422 34.41 -11.29 -29.05
C LYS A 422 32.96 -11.62 -28.69
N ARG A 423 32.69 -11.94 -27.42
CA ARG A 423 31.31 -12.15 -26.92
C ARG A 423 30.59 -10.84 -26.65
N LEU A 424 31.30 -9.71 -26.46
CA LEU A 424 30.76 -8.37 -26.37
C LEU A 424 30.34 -7.89 -27.76
N ARG A 425 29.13 -8.22 -28.18
CA ARG A 425 28.56 -7.82 -29.47
C ARG A 425 27.51 -6.76 -29.28
N ASN A 426 27.48 -5.79 -30.17
CA ASN A 426 26.37 -4.84 -30.21
C ASN A 426 25.08 -5.60 -30.42
N LEU A 427 24.09 -5.31 -29.62
CA LEU A 427 22.83 -6.02 -29.62
C LEU A 427 21.64 -5.08 -29.57
N HIS A 428 20.56 -5.52 -30.19
CA HIS A 428 19.25 -4.90 -30.11
C HIS A 428 18.26 -5.96 -29.61
N ASN A 429 17.56 -5.68 -28.53
CA ASN A 429 16.47 -6.50 -28.01
C ASN A 429 15.14 -5.79 -28.24
N ASP A 430 14.21 -6.45 -28.90
CA ASP A 430 12.82 -6.02 -29.06
C ASP A 430 11.91 -7.02 -28.36
N GLY A 431 11.23 -6.56 -27.33
CA GLY A 431 10.45 -7.40 -26.44
C GLY A 431 8.97 -6.99 -26.40
N GLU A 432 8.09 -7.97 -26.58
CA GLU A 432 6.66 -7.84 -26.36
C GLU A 432 6.17 -8.89 -25.36
N GLN A 433 5.44 -8.44 -24.36
CA GLN A 433 4.90 -9.31 -23.32
C GLN A 433 3.44 -8.97 -23.06
N ASN A 434 2.65 -9.97 -22.79
CA ASN A 434 1.26 -9.78 -22.38
C ASN A 434 0.85 -10.82 -21.33
N THR A 435 0.11 -10.37 -20.33
CA THR A 435 -0.55 -11.23 -19.35
C THR A 435 -2.04 -10.95 -19.41
N THR A 436 -2.85 -11.99 -19.65
CA THR A 436 -4.32 -11.90 -19.51
C THR A 436 -4.78 -12.85 -18.40
N GLU A 437 -5.55 -12.33 -17.48
CA GLU A 437 -6.00 -13.02 -16.29
C GLU A 437 -7.50 -12.87 -16.10
N HIS A 438 -8.17 -13.99 -15.91
CA HIS A 438 -9.57 -14.07 -15.52
C HIS A 438 -9.65 -14.65 -14.11
N THR A 439 -10.44 -14.03 -13.25
CA THR A 439 -10.64 -14.50 -11.88
C THR A 439 -12.10 -14.57 -11.54
N PHE A 440 -12.51 -15.69 -11.00
CA PHE A 440 -13.85 -15.96 -10.48
C PHE A 440 -13.75 -16.23 -8.98
N GLN A 441 -14.62 -15.63 -8.18
CA GLN A 441 -14.64 -15.84 -6.74
C GLN A 441 -16.07 -15.83 -6.21
N ALA A 442 -16.33 -16.72 -5.25
CA ALA A 442 -17.58 -16.77 -4.50
C ALA A 442 -17.26 -16.79 -3.00
N ASP A 443 -17.86 -15.89 -2.25
CA ASP A 443 -17.67 -15.74 -0.80
C ASP A 443 -19.00 -15.80 -0.06
N TYR A 444 -19.05 -16.56 1.01
CA TYR A 444 -20.18 -16.60 1.91
C TYR A 444 -19.72 -16.38 3.35
N THR A 445 -20.38 -15.44 4.03
CA THR A 445 -20.17 -15.15 5.46
C THR A 445 -21.52 -15.28 6.18
N THR A 446 -21.52 -15.96 7.30
CA THR A 446 -22.72 -16.07 8.14
C THR A 446 -22.39 -16.04 9.62
N PRO A 447 -23.06 -15.20 10.42
CA PRO A 447 -23.02 -15.31 11.86
C PRO A 447 -23.82 -16.53 12.31
N ILE A 448 -23.30 -17.22 13.33
CA ILE A 448 -23.98 -18.31 14.04
C ILE A 448 -24.21 -17.84 15.47
N GLY A 449 -25.43 -17.43 15.78
CA GLY A 449 -25.73 -16.73 17.03
C GLY A 449 -25.10 -15.34 17.09
N LYS A 450 -24.72 -14.90 18.30
CA LYS A 450 -24.12 -13.57 18.54
C LYS A 450 -22.58 -13.59 18.64
N LEU A 451 -22.00 -14.76 18.77
CA LEU A 451 -20.59 -14.91 19.15
C LEU A 451 -19.73 -15.49 18.03
N HIS A 452 -20.32 -16.21 17.11
CA HIS A 452 -19.60 -16.99 16.11
C HIS A 452 -19.82 -16.42 14.70
N THR A 453 -18.82 -16.51 13.85
CA THR A 453 -18.90 -16.18 12.44
C THR A 453 -18.24 -17.29 11.63
N LEU A 454 -18.90 -17.79 10.61
CA LEU A 454 -18.35 -18.73 9.64
C LEU A 454 -18.16 -18.01 8.31
N GLU A 455 -17.01 -18.25 7.69
CA GLU A 455 -16.66 -17.77 6.36
C GLU A 455 -16.25 -18.96 5.49
N ALA A 456 -16.74 -19.01 4.26
CA ALA A 456 -16.35 -20.03 3.28
C ALA A 456 -16.28 -19.38 1.90
N GLY A 457 -15.40 -19.88 1.05
CA GLY A 457 -15.33 -19.39 -0.32
C GLY A 457 -14.49 -20.27 -1.21
N ALA A 458 -14.63 -20.01 -2.50
CA ALA A 458 -13.84 -20.63 -3.56
C ALA A 458 -13.38 -19.57 -4.56
N LYS A 459 -12.24 -19.84 -5.20
CA LYS A 459 -11.62 -18.94 -6.16
C LYS A 459 -10.95 -19.74 -7.27
N TYR A 460 -11.11 -19.26 -8.50
CA TYR A 460 -10.41 -19.77 -9.66
C TYR A 460 -9.76 -18.63 -10.43
N ILE A 461 -8.47 -18.79 -10.71
CA ILE A 461 -7.66 -17.85 -11.48
C ILE A 461 -7.17 -18.60 -12.73
N LEU A 462 -7.50 -18.06 -13.89
CA LEU A 462 -6.97 -18.48 -15.18
C LEU A 462 -6.05 -17.39 -15.69
N ARG A 463 -4.76 -17.69 -15.83
CA ARG A 463 -3.76 -16.70 -16.24
C ARG A 463 -2.96 -17.21 -17.43
N ASN A 464 -3.01 -16.46 -18.52
CA ASN A 464 -2.25 -16.69 -19.74
C ASN A 464 -1.20 -15.59 -19.87
N ASN A 465 0.06 -15.98 -19.93
CA ASN A 465 1.18 -15.10 -20.19
C ASN A 465 1.81 -15.46 -21.53
N SER A 466 2.19 -14.46 -22.31
CA SER A 466 3.05 -14.61 -23.48
C SER A 466 4.23 -13.67 -23.34
N SER A 467 5.39 -14.12 -23.80
CA SER A 467 6.59 -13.29 -23.88
C SER A 467 7.27 -13.61 -25.21
N GLU A 468 7.53 -12.58 -25.97
CA GLU A 468 8.27 -12.62 -27.21
C GLU A 468 9.41 -11.61 -27.06
N ASN A 469 10.65 -12.09 -27.04
CA ASN A 469 11.84 -11.27 -26.99
C ASN A 469 12.74 -11.66 -28.15
N ASP A 470 12.83 -10.76 -29.12
CA ASP A 470 13.67 -10.89 -30.27
C ASP A 470 15.01 -10.21 -30.02
N ARG A 471 16.07 -10.99 -30.17
CA ARG A 471 17.44 -10.50 -30.10
C ARG A 471 18.04 -10.43 -31.50
N PHE A 472 18.68 -9.31 -31.78
CA PHE A 472 19.47 -9.07 -32.97
C PHE A 472 20.89 -8.74 -32.54
N ASP A 473 21.86 -9.49 -33.08
CA ASP A 473 23.29 -9.24 -32.87
C ASP A 473 23.88 -8.53 -34.08
N ALA A 474 24.73 -7.54 -33.89
CA ALA A 474 25.40 -6.88 -34.96
C ALA A 474 26.51 -7.78 -35.54
N ASP A 475 26.61 -7.86 -36.86
CA ASP A 475 27.73 -8.47 -37.58
C ASP A 475 28.94 -7.51 -37.61
N ASP A 476 30.04 -7.98 -38.19
CA ASP A 476 31.28 -7.21 -38.34
C ASP A 476 31.12 -5.92 -39.18
N THR A 477 30.02 -5.79 -39.94
CA THR A 477 29.67 -4.59 -40.71
C THR A 477 28.77 -3.62 -39.94
N GLY A 478 28.38 -3.99 -38.74
CA GLY A 478 27.43 -3.21 -37.90
C GLY A 478 25.97 -3.42 -38.24
N LYS A 479 25.63 -4.40 -39.13
CA LYS A 479 24.24 -4.73 -39.45
C LYS A 479 23.67 -5.68 -38.39
N TYR A 480 22.54 -5.35 -37.85
CA TYR A 480 21.84 -6.21 -36.88
C TYR A 480 21.12 -7.37 -37.57
N GLU A 481 21.46 -8.59 -37.17
CA GLU A 481 20.88 -9.83 -37.68
C GLU A 481 20.13 -10.59 -36.59
N TYR A 482 18.95 -11.11 -36.91
CA TYR A 482 18.12 -11.85 -35.97
C TYR A 482 18.83 -13.12 -35.47
N ASN A 483 18.97 -13.20 -34.13
CA ASN A 483 19.55 -14.35 -33.48
C ASN A 483 18.44 -15.22 -32.86
N LYS A 484 18.00 -16.22 -33.63
CA LYS A 484 16.93 -17.11 -33.18
C LYS A 484 17.23 -17.86 -31.89
N GLU A 485 18.49 -18.21 -31.65
CA GLU A 485 18.89 -19.01 -30.48
C GLU A 485 18.91 -18.18 -29.22
N GLN A 486 19.26 -16.91 -29.32
CA GLN A 486 19.29 -15.97 -28.18
C GLN A 486 17.95 -15.22 -28.02
N SER A 487 17.04 -15.38 -28.96
CA SER A 487 15.66 -14.94 -28.81
C SER A 487 14.88 -15.89 -27.88
N SER A 488 13.82 -15.41 -27.25
CA SER A 488 13.00 -16.23 -26.34
C SER A 488 11.53 -15.93 -26.54
N HIS A 489 10.79 -16.89 -27.11
CA HIS A 489 9.34 -16.82 -27.18
C HIS A 489 8.74 -17.97 -26.39
N TYR A 490 7.86 -17.65 -25.43
CA TYR A 490 7.17 -18.68 -24.66
C TYR A 490 5.74 -18.28 -24.32
N LYS A 491 4.93 -19.30 -24.03
CA LYS A 491 3.60 -19.17 -23.43
C LYS A 491 3.62 -19.84 -22.07
N HIS A 492 3.03 -19.20 -21.08
CA HIS A 492 2.96 -19.69 -19.72
C HIS A 492 1.53 -19.61 -19.21
N LEU A 493 0.90 -20.77 -19.05
CA LEU A 493 -0.37 -20.95 -18.36
C LEU A 493 -0.11 -21.08 -16.86
N ASN A 494 -0.86 -20.36 -16.05
CA ASN A 494 -0.79 -20.45 -14.59
C ASN A 494 -2.20 -20.41 -14.01
N ASP A 495 -2.73 -21.59 -13.68
CA ASP A 495 -4.05 -21.78 -13.14
C ASP A 495 -4.00 -22.03 -11.64
N ILE A 496 -4.87 -21.39 -10.89
CA ILE A 496 -4.94 -21.56 -9.41
C ILE A 496 -6.39 -21.80 -9.02
N ILE A 497 -6.61 -22.94 -8.36
CA ILE A 497 -7.89 -23.32 -7.76
C ILE A 497 -7.73 -23.26 -6.24
N ALA A 498 -8.58 -22.51 -5.55
CA ALA A 498 -8.52 -22.39 -4.10
C ALA A 498 -9.89 -22.55 -3.45
N ALA A 499 -9.89 -23.17 -2.27
CA ALA A 499 -11.03 -23.24 -1.37
C ALA A 499 -10.59 -22.89 0.05
N TYR A 500 -11.46 -22.22 0.83
CA TYR A 500 -11.11 -21.80 2.18
C TYR A 500 -12.29 -21.77 3.12
N LEU A 501 -11.96 -21.98 4.40
CA LEU A 501 -12.87 -21.98 5.52
C LEU A 501 -12.29 -21.10 6.64
N GLY A 502 -13.10 -20.24 7.24
CA GLY A 502 -12.76 -19.39 8.35
C GLY A 502 -13.79 -19.48 9.47
N TYR A 503 -13.32 -19.46 10.70
CA TYR A 503 -14.15 -19.42 11.89
C TYR A 503 -13.72 -18.28 12.79
N GLY A 504 -14.65 -17.43 13.17
CA GLY A 504 -14.47 -16.30 14.09
C GLY A 504 -15.27 -16.49 15.38
N LEU A 505 -14.66 -16.16 16.50
CA LEU A 505 -15.28 -16.16 17.83
C LEU A 505 -15.07 -14.78 18.47
N LYS A 506 -16.15 -14.20 19.04
CA LYS A 506 -16.06 -12.94 19.80
C LYS A 506 -16.86 -13.06 21.10
N VAL A 507 -16.14 -13.13 22.21
CA VAL A 507 -16.73 -13.29 23.56
C VAL A 507 -16.21 -12.18 24.46
N LYS A 508 -17.08 -11.25 24.87
CA LYS A 508 -16.73 -10.13 25.73
C LYS A 508 -15.47 -9.38 25.23
N ARG A 509 -14.34 -9.58 25.91
CA ARG A 509 -13.04 -8.93 25.62
C ARG A 509 -12.12 -9.80 24.76
N ILE A 510 -12.52 -11.05 24.49
CA ILE A 510 -11.72 -11.99 23.71
C ILE A 510 -12.31 -12.08 22.30
N SER A 511 -11.44 -12.07 21.32
CA SER A 511 -11.77 -12.37 19.93
C SER A 511 -10.77 -13.38 19.40
N GLY A 512 -11.25 -14.38 18.71
CA GLY A 512 -10.42 -15.43 18.10
C GLY A 512 -10.80 -15.60 16.62
N ARG A 513 -9.85 -15.99 15.80
CA ARG A 513 -10.08 -16.39 14.41
C ARG A 513 -9.18 -17.56 14.05
N LEU A 514 -9.76 -18.53 13.36
CA LEU A 514 -9.07 -19.65 12.75
C LEU A 514 -9.38 -19.66 11.26
N GLY A 515 -8.43 -20.04 10.46
CA GLY A 515 -8.59 -20.13 9.02
C GLY A 515 -7.76 -21.26 8.43
N LEU A 516 -8.33 -21.91 7.42
CA LEU A 516 -7.66 -22.92 6.61
C LEU A 516 -7.96 -22.63 5.14
N ARG A 517 -6.93 -22.69 4.31
CA ARG A 517 -7.04 -22.54 2.87
C ARG A 517 -6.24 -23.64 2.17
N TYR A 518 -6.81 -24.22 1.14
CA TYR A 518 -6.14 -25.12 0.22
C TYR A 518 -6.02 -24.44 -1.14
N GLU A 519 -4.86 -24.57 -1.77
CA GLU A 519 -4.61 -24.10 -3.14
C GLU A 519 -3.94 -25.19 -3.96
N HIS A 520 -4.46 -25.39 -5.16
CA HIS A 520 -3.83 -26.19 -6.20
C HIS A 520 -3.44 -25.26 -7.35
N THR A 521 -2.16 -25.30 -7.74
CA THR A 521 -1.60 -24.45 -8.80
C THR A 521 -1.00 -25.31 -9.88
N ILE A 522 -1.32 -24.99 -11.13
CA ILE A 522 -0.77 -25.63 -12.32
C ILE A 522 0.00 -24.55 -13.09
N GLN A 523 1.26 -24.80 -13.37
CA GLN A 523 2.09 -23.99 -14.26
C GLN A 523 2.51 -24.85 -15.45
N ASP A 524 2.16 -24.43 -16.66
CA ASP A 524 2.53 -25.08 -17.92
C ASP A 524 3.23 -24.05 -18.82
N VAL A 525 4.49 -24.31 -19.15
CA VAL A 525 5.32 -23.41 -19.93
C VAL A 525 5.72 -24.11 -21.22
N LYS A 526 5.47 -23.43 -22.36
CA LYS A 526 5.80 -23.91 -23.70
C LYS A 526 6.66 -22.88 -24.41
N TYR A 527 7.85 -23.30 -24.80
CA TYR A 527 8.78 -22.52 -25.61
C TYR A 527 8.49 -22.71 -27.09
N LEU A 528 8.48 -21.59 -27.83
CA LEU A 528 8.25 -21.54 -29.25
C LEU A 528 9.53 -21.21 -30.02
N VAL A 529 10.41 -20.41 -29.42
CA VAL A 529 11.70 -19.97 -29.99
C VAL A 529 12.72 -19.88 -28.86
N GLY A 530 13.98 -20.16 -29.17
CA GLY A 530 15.13 -20.04 -28.27
C GLY A 530 15.53 -21.33 -27.58
N ARG A 531 16.35 -21.24 -26.53
CA ARG A 531 16.97 -22.37 -25.82
C ARG A 531 16.20 -22.88 -24.62
N GLY A 532 15.01 -22.36 -24.35
CA GLY A 532 14.20 -22.80 -23.23
C GLY A 532 13.57 -24.16 -23.52
N GLU A 533 13.26 -24.89 -22.46
CA GLU A 533 12.61 -26.20 -22.50
C GLU A 533 11.20 -26.13 -21.92
N ASP A 534 10.27 -26.89 -22.51
CA ASP A 534 8.91 -27.02 -22.01
C ASP A 534 8.93 -27.69 -20.64
N PHE A 535 8.15 -27.18 -19.71
CA PHE A 535 7.97 -27.80 -18.41
C PHE A 535 6.58 -27.56 -17.83
N THR A 536 6.16 -28.48 -16.96
CA THR A 536 4.94 -28.35 -16.18
C THR A 536 5.25 -28.55 -14.70
N LYS A 537 4.76 -27.65 -13.85
CA LYS A 537 4.93 -27.73 -12.39
C LYS A 537 3.59 -27.56 -11.70
N ASN A 538 3.32 -28.45 -10.73
CA ASN A 538 2.13 -28.39 -9.89
C ASN A 538 2.51 -28.17 -8.44
N PHE A 539 1.69 -27.38 -7.72
CA PHE A 539 1.87 -27.13 -6.28
C PHE A 539 0.57 -27.38 -5.54
N ASP A 540 0.66 -28.06 -4.41
CA ASP A 540 -0.45 -28.33 -3.50
C ASP A 540 -0.11 -27.77 -2.13
N ASP A 541 -0.86 -26.77 -1.68
CA ASP A 541 -0.55 -26.01 -0.49
C ASP A 541 -1.74 -25.92 0.47
N VAL A 542 -1.52 -26.27 1.72
CA VAL A 542 -2.47 -26.09 2.83
C VAL A 542 -1.95 -25.00 3.75
N VAL A 543 -2.73 -23.94 3.95
CA VAL A 543 -2.30 -22.70 4.60
C VAL A 543 -3.17 -22.39 5.81
N PRO A 544 -2.72 -22.74 7.02
CA PRO A 544 -3.40 -22.41 8.27
C PRO A 544 -3.10 -20.98 8.73
N SER A 545 -4.07 -20.39 9.44
CA SER A 545 -3.92 -19.13 10.16
C SER A 545 -4.72 -19.14 11.46
N ALA A 546 -4.21 -18.46 12.49
CA ALA A 546 -4.88 -18.33 13.77
C ALA A 546 -4.58 -16.97 14.40
N SER A 547 -5.54 -16.38 15.10
CA SER A 547 -5.27 -15.19 15.91
C SER A 547 -6.18 -15.14 17.12
N ILE A 548 -5.66 -14.60 18.22
CA ILE A 548 -6.40 -14.28 19.42
C ILE A 548 -6.10 -12.86 19.83
N GLY A 549 -7.14 -12.10 20.12
CA GLY A 549 -7.06 -10.72 20.62
C GLY A 549 -7.74 -10.60 21.97
N TYR A 550 -7.13 -9.84 22.85
CA TYR A 550 -7.68 -9.50 24.16
C TYR A 550 -7.77 -7.97 24.32
N LYS A 551 -8.98 -7.46 24.53
CA LYS A 551 -9.25 -6.07 24.79
C LYS A 551 -8.96 -5.76 26.26
N LEU A 552 -7.82 -5.14 26.54
CA LEU A 552 -7.41 -4.76 27.88
C LEU A 552 -8.31 -3.65 28.45
N THR A 553 -8.48 -2.59 27.65
CA THR A 553 -9.40 -1.47 27.91
C THR A 553 -10.15 -1.13 26.63
N ASP A 554 -11.03 -0.11 26.66
CA ASP A 554 -11.67 0.37 25.42
C ASP A 554 -10.69 0.99 24.42
N MET A 555 -9.50 1.39 24.90
CA MET A 555 -8.46 2.07 24.12
C MET A 555 -7.24 1.18 23.88
N SER A 556 -7.14 0.00 24.50
CA SER A 556 -5.97 -0.84 24.42
C SER A 556 -6.31 -2.31 24.18
N ASN A 557 -5.53 -2.93 23.30
CA ASN A 557 -5.67 -4.35 22.99
C ASN A 557 -4.29 -5.03 22.91
N LEU A 558 -4.30 -6.32 23.18
CA LEU A 558 -3.19 -7.23 22.98
C LEU A 558 -3.63 -8.27 21.97
N ARG A 559 -2.77 -8.62 21.01
CA ARG A 559 -3.05 -9.62 19.99
C ARG A 559 -1.86 -10.52 19.76
N LEU A 560 -2.14 -11.82 19.69
CA LEU A 560 -1.23 -12.84 19.21
C LEU A 560 -1.78 -13.43 17.91
N GLY A 561 -0.97 -13.50 16.88
CA GLY A 561 -1.31 -14.07 15.60
C GLY A 561 -0.27 -15.08 15.13
N TYR A 562 -0.72 -16.10 14.46
CA TYR A 562 0.07 -17.03 13.68
C TYR A 562 -0.48 -17.06 12.27
N ASN A 563 0.40 -17.03 11.28
CA ASN A 563 0.05 -17.28 9.90
C ASN A 563 1.17 -18.03 9.18
N MET A 564 0.78 -18.96 8.36
CA MET A 564 1.63 -19.53 7.34
C MET A 564 1.38 -18.79 6.03
N ARG A 565 2.43 -18.58 5.25
CA ARG A 565 2.37 -18.05 3.90
C ARG A 565 3.23 -18.88 2.98
N ILE A 566 2.84 -18.92 1.72
CA ILE A 566 3.60 -19.55 0.66
C ILE A 566 4.09 -18.50 -0.32
N TYR A 567 5.24 -18.79 -0.90
CA TYR A 567 5.76 -18.06 -2.04
C TYR A 567 6.08 -19.08 -3.14
N ARG A 568 5.44 -18.95 -4.30
CA ARG A 568 5.68 -19.79 -5.46
C ARG A 568 6.72 -19.16 -6.35
N PRO A 569 7.71 -19.94 -6.85
CA PRO A 569 8.68 -19.39 -7.78
C PRO A 569 7.97 -18.91 -9.04
N GLY A 570 8.29 -17.68 -9.45
CA GLY A 570 7.80 -17.12 -10.71
C GLY A 570 8.57 -17.66 -11.91
N ILE A 571 8.07 -17.40 -13.13
CA ILE A 571 8.74 -17.84 -14.36
C ILE A 571 10.19 -17.36 -14.44
N TRP A 572 10.50 -16.18 -13.90
CA TRP A 572 11.86 -15.63 -13.85
C TRP A 572 12.84 -16.48 -13.04
N ALA A 573 12.36 -17.21 -12.01
CA ALA A 573 13.18 -18.12 -11.22
C ALA A 573 13.17 -19.55 -11.80
N LEU A 574 12.07 -19.94 -12.47
CA LEU A 574 11.89 -21.27 -13.05
C LEU A 574 12.46 -21.41 -14.47
N ASN A 575 12.61 -20.29 -15.20
CA ASN A 575 13.01 -20.28 -16.59
C ASN A 575 14.39 -20.92 -16.82
N PRO A 576 14.49 -22.08 -17.48
CA PRO A 576 15.77 -22.74 -17.73
C PRO A 576 16.60 -22.08 -18.83
N TYR A 577 16.14 -20.99 -19.42
CA TYR A 577 16.89 -20.23 -20.41
C TYR A 577 18.20 -19.72 -19.84
N LEU A 578 19.31 -20.04 -20.53
CA LEU A 578 20.63 -19.54 -20.19
C LEU A 578 20.82 -18.12 -20.74
N ASN A 579 20.84 -17.12 -19.85
CA ASN A 579 21.15 -15.75 -20.21
C ASN A 579 22.66 -15.53 -20.15
N ASP A 580 23.27 -15.38 -21.31
CA ASP A 580 24.72 -15.14 -21.54
C ASP A 580 24.95 -13.82 -22.29
N ALA A 581 24.01 -12.87 -22.20
CA ALA A 581 24.11 -11.57 -22.87
C ALA A 581 25.26 -10.72 -22.33
N ASP A 582 25.51 -10.80 -21.01
CA ASP A 582 26.72 -10.28 -20.36
C ASP A 582 27.70 -11.45 -20.14
N PRO A 583 28.83 -11.51 -20.84
CA PRO A 583 29.77 -12.61 -20.67
C PRO A 583 30.41 -12.67 -19.29
N SER A 584 30.39 -11.58 -18.51
CA SER A 584 30.92 -11.55 -17.14
C SER A 584 29.93 -12.06 -16.08
N TYR A 585 28.63 -12.09 -16.43
CA TYR A 585 27.56 -12.49 -15.54
C TYR A 585 26.51 -13.33 -16.26
N ILE A 586 26.57 -14.63 -16.11
CA ILE A 586 25.70 -15.60 -16.76
C ILE A 586 24.66 -16.08 -15.74
N SER A 587 23.42 -16.20 -16.15
CA SER A 587 22.33 -16.62 -15.27
C SER A 587 21.39 -17.64 -15.90
N ARG A 588 20.81 -18.50 -15.05
CA ARG A 588 19.79 -19.48 -15.44
C ARG A 588 18.79 -19.66 -14.28
N GLY A 589 17.51 -19.74 -14.59
CA GLY A 589 16.49 -20.18 -13.64
C GLY A 589 16.53 -21.68 -13.39
N ASN A 590 15.74 -22.14 -12.41
CA ASN A 590 15.69 -23.54 -11.98
C ASN A 590 14.24 -24.05 -11.95
N PRO A 591 13.82 -24.90 -12.88
CA PRO A 591 12.46 -25.44 -12.92
C PRO A 591 12.12 -26.40 -11.77
N GLU A 592 13.14 -26.89 -11.03
CA GLU A 592 12.95 -27.82 -9.92
C GLU A 592 12.56 -27.12 -8.60
N LEU A 593 12.43 -25.80 -8.58
CA LEU A 593 12.06 -25.05 -7.38
C LEU A 593 10.69 -25.42 -6.86
N ASP A 594 10.59 -25.53 -5.53
CA ASP A 594 9.34 -25.72 -4.80
C ASP A 594 8.86 -24.42 -4.16
N SER A 595 7.56 -24.36 -3.77
CA SER A 595 7.04 -23.23 -3.04
C SER A 595 7.67 -23.09 -1.65
N GLU A 596 8.03 -21.88 -1.28
CA GLU A 596 8.48 -21.56 0.07
C GLU A 596 7.30 -21.57 1.05
N LYS A 597 7.56 -22.03 2.27
CA LYS A 597 6.60 -22.04 3.36
C LYS A 597 7.15 -21.24 4.54
N SER A 598 6.61 -20.05 4.73
CA SER A 598 7.01 -19.12 5.78
C SER A 598 6.00 -19.10 6.92
N HIS A 599 6.46 -19.35 8.12
CA HIS A 599 5.69 -19.32 9.35
C HIS A 599 5.98 -18.03 10.11
N ALA A 600 4.95 -17.32 10.57
CA ALA A 600 5.11 -16.07 11.30
C ALA A 600 4.24 -16.03 12.54
N PHE A 601 4.84 -15.60 13.65
CA PHE A 601 4.18 -15.29 14.91
C PHE A 601 4.30 -13.80 15.16
N ASN A 602 3.21 -13.15 15.54
CA ASN A 602 3.17 -11.71 15.77
C ASN A 602 2.43 -11.43 17.08
N LEU A 603 3.12 -10.78 18.02
CA LEU A 603 2.54 -10.26 19.26
C LEU A 603 2.47 -8.75 19.15
N SER A 604 1.30 -8.15 19.30
CA SER A 604 1.13 -6.71 19.22
C SER A 604 0.33 -6.15 20.40
N TYR A 605 0.79 -5.02 20.90
CA TYR A 605 0.10 -4.18 21.87
C TYR A 605 -0.22 -2.84 21.23
N SER A 606 -1.45 -2.41 21.35
CA SER A 606 -1.91 -1.11 20.85
C SER A 606 -2.65 -0.34 21.94
N ASN A 607 -2.38 0.95 22.03
CA ASN A 607 -3.11 1.87 22.91
C ASN A 607 -3.35 3.18 22.16
N PHE A 608 -4.61 3.60 22.06
CA PHE A 608 -5.04 4.77 21.30
C PHE A 608 -5.82 5.72 22.18
N THR A 609 -5.20 6.83 22.54
CA THR A 609 -5.84 7.92 23.25
C THR A 609 -5.90 9.17 22.36
N GLN A 610 -6.64 10.19 22.75
CA GLN A 610 -6.69 11.44 21.99
C GLN A 610 -5.34 12.15 21.90
N LYS A 611 -4.48 12.02 22.92
CA LYS A 611 -3.18 12.70 22.96
C LYS A 611 -2.02 11.81 22.52
N PHE A 612 -2.09 10.53 22.79
CA PHE A 612 -0.95 9.63 22.64
C PHE A 612 -1.39 8.27 22.10
N ASN A 613 -0.89 7.90 20.93
CA ASN A 613 -1.18 6.63 20.30
C ASN A 613 0.12 5.83 20.18
N VAL A 614 0.09 4.60 20.64
CA VAL A 614 1.23 3.68 20.63
C VAL A 614 0.79 2.36 20.03
N ASN A 615 1.62 1.83 19.14
CA ASN A 615 1.56 0.44 18.71
C ASN A 615 2.96 -0.16 18.79
N ILE A 616 3.11 -1.24 19.52
CA ILE A 616 4.36 -2.00 19.62
C ILE A 616 4.05 -3.42 19.19
N SER A 617 4.87 -3.96 18.29
CA SER A 617 4.75 -5.35 17.87
C SER A 617 6.10 -6.04 17.83
N ALA A 618 6.12 -7.30 18.27
CA ALA A 618 7.23 -8.21 18.12
C ALA A 618 6.80 -9.32 17.15
N ARG A 619 7.63 -9.58 16.16
CA ARG A 619 7.41 -10.64 15.17
C ARG A 619 8.60 -11.56 15.13
N TYR A 620 8.31 -12.84 15.07
CA TYR A 620 9.28 -13.86 14.70
C TYR A 620 8.75 -14.63 13.50
N SER A 621 9.58 -14.80 12.46
CA SER A 621 9.24 -15.61 11.30
C SER A 621 10.40 -16.50 10.88
N PHE A 622 10.05 -17.65 10.30
CA PHE A 622 11.03 -18.58 9.78
C PHE A 622 10.54 -19.27 8.51
N THR A 623 11.50 -19.51 7.62
CA THR A 623 11.35 -20.33 6.41
C THR A 623 12.51 -21.33 6.39
N ASN A 624 12.24 -22.58 6.04
CA ASN A 624 13.27 -23.64 6.02
C ASN A 624 13.70 -24.04 4.60
N ASN A 625 13.00 -23.56 3.60
CA ASN A 625 13.22 -23.85 2.18
C ASN A 625 13.11 -22.58 1.34
N SER A 626 13.70 -21.47 1.81
CA SER A 626 13.65 -20.22 1.01
C SER A 626 14.40 -20.39 -0.31
N ILE A 627 13.84 -19.77 -1.33
CA ILE A 627 14.43 -19.69 -2.66
C ILE A 627 15.50 -18.60 -2.61
N GLU A 628 16.75 -19.00 -2.74
CA GLU A 628 17.87 -18.07 -2.74
C GLU A 628 18.46 -17.98 -4.14
N ASN A 629 18.79 -16.77 -4.55
CA ASN A 629 19.66 -16.54 -5.70
C ASN A 629 21.07 -16.73 -5.21
N VAL A 630 21.82 -17.63 -5.85
CA VAL A 630 23.20 -17.96 -5.51
C VAL A 630 24.08 -17.62 -6.69
N THR A 631 25.02 -16.71 -6.45
CA THR A 631 26.05 -16.32 -7.40
C THR A 631 27.40 -16.88 -6.94
N ARG A 632 28.17 -17.44 -7.86
CA ARG A 632 29.53 -17.95 -7.64
C ARG A 632 30.43 -17.60 -8.80
N LEU A 633 31.73 -17.47 -8.52
CA LEU A 633 32.77 -17.38 -9.56
C LEU A 633 33.15 -18.78 -10.00
N MET A 634 33.10 -19.05 -11.30
CA MET A 634 33.47 -20.37 -11.85
C MET A 634 33.94 -20.26 -13.30
N PRO A 635 34.72 -21.21 -13.80
CA PRO A 635 35.08 -21.27 -15.21
C PRO A 635 33.84 -21.39 -16.11
N ASP A 636 33.79 -20.61 -17.17
CA ASP A 636 32.67 -20.64 -18.10
C ASP A 636 32.53 -21.99 -18.83
N THR A 637 33.59 -22.81 -18.87
CA THR A 637 33.61 -24.19 -19.39
C THR A 637 32.74 -25.16 -18.56
N GLU A 638 32.46 -24.85 -17.31
CA GLU A 638 31.63 -25.65 -16.41
C GLU A 638 30.14 -25.31 -16.52
N ILE A 639 29.80 -24.25 -17.28
CA ILE A 639 28.40 -23.83 -17.45
C ILE A 639 27.73 -24.66 -18.56
N GLU A 640 26.84 -25.55 -18.14
CA GLU A 640 26.12 -26.42 -19.07
C GLU A 640 25.27 -25.63 -20.07
N GLY A 641 25.41 -25.96 -21.36
CA GLY A 641 24.68 -25.32 -22.45
C GLY A 641 25.26 -23.99 -22.93
N LEU A 642 26.35 -23.51 -22.34
CA LEU A 642 27.05 -22.33 -22.85
C LEU A 642 27.77 -22.67 -24.16
N LYS A 643 27.54 -21.88 -25.18
CA LYS A 643 28.23 -22.04 -26.48
C LYS A 643 29.53 -21.25 -26.50
N ASN A 644 30.56 -21.87 -27.07
CA ASN A 644 31.90 -21.27 -27.24
C ASN A 644 32.47 -20.72 -25.89
N PRO A 645 32.61 -21.60 -24.88
CA PRO A 645 33.26 -21.19 -23.64
C PRO A 645 34.68 -20.75 -23.89
N THR A 646 35.19 -19.80 -23.12
CA THR A 646 36.51 -19.17 -23.33
C THR A 646 37.54 -19.64 -22.31
N GLY A 647 37.13 -20.44 -21.33
CA GLY A 647 37.97 -20.86 -20.20
C GLY A 647 38.20 -19.76 -19.17
N LYS A 648 37.51 -18.64 -19.26
CA LYS A 648 37.62 -17.54 -18.29
C LYS A 648 36.62 -17.72 -17.13
N ASP A 649 37.03 -17.24 -15.97
CA ASP A 649 36.18 -17.25 -14.80
C ASP A 649 35.11 -16.15 -14.88
N VAL A 650 33.86 -16.52 -14.70
CA VAL A 650 32.71 -15.64 -14.80
C VAL A 650 31.80 -15.80 -13.58
N LEU A 651 30.97 -14.83 -13.31
CA LEU A 651 29.93 -14.97 -12.32
C LEU A 651 28.76 -15.78 -12.91
N TYR A 652 28.41 -16.87 -12.25
CA TYR A 652 27.22 -17.68 -12.59
C TYR A 652 26.19 -17.60 -11.48
N SER A 653 24.94 -17.26 -11.83
CA SER A 653 23.85 -17.06 -10.91
C SER A 653 22.68 -17.99 -11.21
N THR A 654 22.13 -18.63 -10.19
CA THR A 654 20.96 -19.50 -10.28
C THR A 654 20.13 -19.46 -9.00
N TYR A 655 18.97 -20.12 -9.01
CA TYR A 655 18.06 -20.19 -7.86
C TYR A 655 17.99 -21.60 -7.28
N ALA A 656 17.86 -21.70 -5.94
CA ALA A 656 17.73 -22.98 -5.26
C ALA A 656 16.93 -22.84 -3.96
N ASN A 657 16.15 -23.87 -3.58
CA ASN A 657 15.48 -23.98 -2.28
C ASN A 657 16.46 -24.43 -1.19
N ILE A 658 17.46 -23.65 -0.91
CA ILE A 658 18.54 -23.99 0.03
C ILE A 658 18.57 -23.10 1.26
N GLY A 659 17.75 -22.07 1.30
CA GLY A 659 17.78 -21.08 2.35
C GLY A 659 17.03 -21.52 3.60
N LYS A 660 17.62 -21.19 4.76
CA LYS A 660 16.94 -21.17 6.05
C LYS A 660 16.96 -19.74 6.57
N THR A 661 15.84 -19.13 6.69
CA THR A 661 15.74 -17.74 7.14
C THR A 661 15.04 -17.67 8.50
N ARG A 662 15.55 -16.80 9.37
CA ARG A 662 14.99 -16.48 10.67
C ARG A 662 15.00 -14.97 10.83
N TYR A 663 13.83 -14.39 11.02
CA TYR A 663 13.69 -12.95 11.25
C TYR A 663 13.04 -12.70 12.60
N ALA A 664 13.67 -11.88 13.41
CA ALA A 664 13.09 -11.34 14.63
C ALA A 664 13.02 -9.82 14.49
N SER A 665 11.84 -9.25 14.66
CA SER A 665 11.66 -7.80 14.53
C SER A 665 10.84 -7.23 15.67
N VAL A 666 11.19 -6.02 16.08
CA VAL A 666 10.40 -5.18 16.98
C VAL A 666 10.08 -3.88 16.26
N ASN A 667 8.79 -3.58 16.16
CA ASN A 667 8.29 -2.37 15.53
C ASN A 667 7.59 -1.52 16.57
N GLY A 668 7.85 -0.22 16.56
CA GLY A 668 7.22 0.75 17.43
C GLY A 668 6.69 1.94 16.64
N TYR A 669 5.42 2.25 16.82
CA TYR A 669 4.81 3.46 16.32
C TYR A 669 4.32 4.31 17.47
N VAL A 670 4.65 5.59 17.45
CA VAL A 670 4.20 6.60 18.40
C VAL A 670 3.63 7.79 17.64
N ASN A 671 2.46 8.25 18.04
CA ASN A 671 1.92 9.53 17.60
C ASN A 671 1.49 10.34 18.81
N TRP A 672 2.08 11.51 18.96
CA TRP A 672 1.84 12.42 20.07
C TRP A 672 1.24 13.73 19.59
N ASN A 673 0.00 13.98 19.95
CA ASN A 673 -0.65 15.27 19.78
C ASN A 673 -0.20 16.21 20.94
N ALA A 674 0.97 16.83 20.79
CA ALA A 674 1.59 17.67 21.81
C ALA A 674 0.67 18.86 22.18
N THR A 675 -0.01 19.41 21.15
CA THR A 675 -1.08 20.41 21.32
C THR A 675 -2.21 20.10 20.33
N SER A 676 -3.31 20.81 20.37
CA SER A 676 -4.37 20.74 19.36
C SER A 676 -3.91 21.12 17.95
N ARG A 677 -2.76 21.75 17.82
CA ARG A 677 -2.20 22.24 16.55
C ARG A 677 -0.88 21.58 16.17
N THR A 678 -0.25 20.86 17.10
CA THR A 678 1.07 20.25 16.91
C THR A 678 0.99 18.76 17.09
N ARG A 679 1.47 18.02 16.09
CA ARG A 679 1.60 16.57 16.10
C ARG A 679 3.05 16.18 15.84
N ILE A 680 3.52 15.18 16.57
CA ILE A 680 4.82 14.53 16.39
C ILE A 680 4.55 13.04 16.25
N TYR A 681 5.16 12.40 15.26
CA TYR A 681 5.00 10.97 15.04
C TYR A 681 6.35 10.34 14.72
N MET A 682 6.49 9.07 15.11
CA MET A 682 7.68 8.28 14.88
C MET A 682 7.32 6.81 14.67
N ASN A 683 7.92 6.19 13.67
CA ASN A 683 7.85 4.78 13.38
C ASN A 683 9.28 4.24 13.34
N MET A 684 9.56 3.20 14.11
CA MET A 684 10.88 2.56 14.19
C MET A 684 10.72 1.06 14.06
N SER A 685 11.66 0.43 13.39
CA SER A 685 11.76 -1.01 13.26
C SER A 685 13.20 -1.45 13.47
N GLY A 686 13.42 -2.36 14.40
CA GLY A 686 14.68 -3.09 14.53
C GLY A 686 14.46 -4.52 14.08
N ASN A 687 15.25 -4.97 13.11
CA ASN A 687 15.12 -6.29 12.50
C ASN A 687 16.45 -7.02 12.65
N TYR A 688 16.43 -8.18 13.28
CA TYR A 688 17.53 -9.14 13.25
C TYR A 688 17.23 -10.20 12.21
N SER A 689 18.15 -10.38 11.26
CA SER A 689 18.07 -11.38 10.20
C SER A 689 19.15 -12.41 10.41
N TYR A 690 18.82 -13.69 10.35
CA TYR A 690 19.73 -14.82 10.27
C TYR A 690 19.39 -15.61 9.01
N LEU A 691 20.36 -15.75 8.13
CA LEU A 691 20.26 -16.38 6.83
C LEU A 691 21.32 -17.47 6.72
N GLU A 692 20.91 -18.67 6.36
CA GLU A 692 21.78 -19.82 6.13
C GLU A 692 21.40 -20.43 4.78
N GLY A 693 22.38 -20.66 3.92
CA GLY A 693 22.23 -21.31 2.61
C GLY A 693 23.02 -22.60 2.50
N GLY A 694 23.04 -23.20 1.31
CA GLY A 694 23.90 -24.31 0.97
C GLY A 694 25.39 -23.95 1.01
N GLU A 695 26.25 -24.95 1.00
CA GLU A 695 27.71 -24.80 0.93
C GLU A 695 28.33 -23.98 2.09
N GLY A 696 27.63 -23.96 3.27
CA GLY A 696 28.12 -23.24 4.45
C GLY A 696 27.90 -21.73 4.41
N MET A 697 27.19 -21.19 3.42
CA MET A 697 26.85 -19.78 3.36
C MET A 697 26.00 -19.39 4.58
N ARG A 698 26.43 -18.35 5.26
CA ARG A 698 25.71 -17.79 6.40
C ARG A 698 25.94 -16.30 6.50
N ASN A 699 24.86 -15.56 6.75
CA ASN A 699 24.96 -14.14 7.07
C ASN A 699 23.94 -13.79 8.15
N ASP A 700 24.28 -12.87 9.05
CA ASP A 700 23.36 -12.38 10.06
C ASP A 700 23.68 -10.94 10.44
N GLY A 701 22.70 -10.27 10.98
CA GLY A 701 22.90 -8.90 11.46
C GLY A 701 21.60 -8.15 11.73
N TRP A 702 21.79 -6.93 12.20
CA TRP A 702 20.70 -5.99 12.50
C TRP A 702 20.54 -5.00 11.37
N SER A 703 19.29 -4.71 11.04
CA SER A 703 18.89 -3.56 10.26
C SER A 703 17.92 -2.69 11.06
N LEU A 704 18.12 -1.38 10.99
CA LEU A 704 17.28 -0.40 11.68
C LEU A 704 16.61 0.49 10.64
N PHE A 705 15.37 0.80 10.89
CA PHE A 705 14.58 1.74 10.13
C PHE A 705 13.96 2.75 11.07
N ALA A 706 13.99 4.02 10.73
CA ALA A 706 13.31 5.06 11.47
C ALA A 706 12.68 6.07 10.52
N TYR A 707 11.42 6.38 10.74
CA TYR A 707 10.69 7.45 10.09
C TYR A 707 10.02 8.32 11.14
N GLY A 708 10.20 9.62 11.06
CA GLY A 708 9.57 10.56 11.99
C GLY A 708 9.22 11.88 11.35
N GLY A 709 8.32 12.61 11.97
CA GLY A 709 7.96 13.93 11.50
C GLY A 709 7.18 14.73 12.53
N ALA A 710 7.09 16.03 12.23
CA ALA A 710 6.33 16.99 13.01
C ALA A 710 5.44 17.81 12.08
N GLN A 711 4.24 18.10 12.53
CA GLN A 711 3.27 18.93 11.82
C GLN A 711 2.75 20.02 12.75
N HIS A 712 2.67 21.24 12.24
CA HIS A 712 2.12 22.36 12.99
C HIS A 712 1.12 23.14 12.14
N THR A 713 -0.09 23.33 12.70
CA THR A 713 -1.15 24.13 12.07
C THR A 713 -1.13 25.53 12.64
N LEU A 714 -0.87 26.50 11.80
CA LEU A 714 -0.88 27.93 12.12
C LEU A 714 -2.30 28.51 11.92
N PRO A 715 -2.58 29.72 12.45
CA PRO A 715 -3.81 30.43 12.11
C PRO A 715 -4.01 30.63 10.61
N HIS A 716 -5.25 30.84 10.19
CA HIS A 716 -5.62 31.08 8.80
C HIS A 716 -5.28 29.93 7.85
N ASP A 717 -5.45 28.67 8.28
CA ASP A 717 -5.27 27.44 7.47
C ASP A 717 -3.87 27.25 6.83
N TRP A 718 -2.83 27.78 7.49
CA TRP A 718 -1.46 27.44 7.16
C TRP A 718 -1.05 26.15 7.87
N ARG A 719 -0.29 25.29 7.20
CA ARG A 719 0.27 24.05 7.76
C ARG A 719 1.70 23.90 7.34
N ILE A 720 2.55 23.58 8.30
CA ILE A 720 3.96 23.28 8.08
C ILE A 720 4.19 21.85 8.52
N SER A 721 4.88 21.07 7.68
CA SER A 721 5.26 19.69 8.00
C SER A 721 6.73 19.48 7.71
N MET A 722 7.37 18.71 8.58
CA MET A 722 8.75 18.25 8.43
C MET A 722 8.75 16.72 8.56
N ASN A 723 9.56 16.05 7.78
CA ASN A 723 9.76 14.62 7.86
C ASN A 723 11.24 14.27 7.71
N VAL A 724 11.62 13.22 8.40
CA VAL A 724 12.94 12.59 8.30
C VAL A 724 12.78 11.08 8.19
N PHE A 725 13.65 10.46 7.42
CA PHE A 725 13.65 9.04 7.20
C PHE A 725 15.09 8.52 7.13
N GLY A 726 15.34 7.37 7.77
CA GLY A 726 16.65 6.73 7.74
C GLY A 726 16.52 5.21 7.81
N GLN A 727 17.45 4.55 7.13
CA GLN A 727 17.57 3.10 7.13
C GLN A 727 19.05 2.72 7.11
N THR A 728 19.43 1.72 7.94
CA THR A 728 20.71 1.04 7.84
C THR A 728 20.67 -0.05 6.78
N PRO A 729 21.80 -0.58 6.31
CA PRO A 729 21.83 -1.68 5.35
C PRO A 729 20.97 -2.87 5.81
N TRP A 730 20.23 -3.49 4.88
CA TRP A 730 19.58 -4.78 5.13
C TRP A 730 20.56 -5.93 4.87
N ILE A 731 20.29 -7.06 5.50
CA ILE A 731 21.15 -8.26 5.41
C ILE A 731 20.59 -9.20 4.34
N MET A 732 21.45 -9.65 3.44
CA MET A 732 21.17 -10.65 2.41
C MET A 732 22.04 -11.88 2.65
N LEU A 733 21.71 -13.04 2.09
CA LEU A 733 22.52 -14.25 2.25
C LEU A 733 23.96 -14.02 1.81
N GLN A 734 24.16 -13.39 0.67
CA GLN A 734 25.45 -13.08 0.07
C GLN A 734 25.78 -11.59 0.17
N GLY A 735 25.57 -10.91 1.31
CA GLY A 735 26.04 -9.54 1.49
C GLY A 735 25.13 -8.61 2.24
N LYS A 736 25.23 -7.33 1.92
CA LYS A 736 24.49 -6.24 2.56
C LYS A 736 23.98 -5.27 1.52
N GLY A 737 22.73 -4.84 1.69
CA GLY A 737 22.15 -3.74 0.93
C GLY A 737 22.64 -2.37 1.37
N SER A 738 21.99 -1.31 0.91
CA SER A 738 22.44 0.06 1.15
C SER A 738 21.74 0.74 2.34
N SER A 739 22.41 1.75 2.90
CA SER A 739 21.82 2.69 3.83
C SER A 739 21.39 3.95 3.12
N PHE A 740 20.39 4.66 3.67
CA PHE A 740 20.07 5.98 3.18
C PHE A 740 19.41 6.86 4.25
N PHE A 741 19.40 8.18 3.99
CA PHE A 741 18.78 9.17 4.84
C PHE A 741 18.09 10.24 3.96
N ASP A 742 16.82 10.50 4.23
CA ASP A 742 15.96 11.41 3.47
C ASP A 742 15.26 12.40 4.40
N TYR A 743 15.02 13.62 3.96
CA TYR A 743 14.33 14.64 4.74
C TYR A 743 13.57 15.61 3.85
N GLY A 744 12.49 16.18 4.39
CA GLY A 744 11.65 17.11 3.64
C GLY A 744 10.90 18.09 4.52
N VAL A 745 10.49 19.18 3.90
CA VAL A 745 9.61 20.20 4.46
C VAL A 745 8.53 20.55 3.46
N SER A 746 7.31 20.75 3.94
CA SER A 746 6.21 21.25 3.13
C SER A 746 5.42 22.33 3.86
N VAL A 747 4.92 23.29 3.07
CA VAL A 747 4.06 24.38 3.54
C VAL A 747 2.80 24.38 2.69
N ASN A 748 1.65 24.28 3.33
CA ASN A 748 0.35 24.22 2.69
C ASN A 748 -0.51 25.41 3.15
N LYS A 749 -1.24 26.03 2.24
CA LYS A 749 -2.21 27.08 2.52
C LYS A 749 -3.52 26.78 1.84
N SER A 750 -4.59 26.72 2.61
CA SER A 750 -5.94 26.54 2.09
C SER A 750 -6.70 27.87 2.02
N PHE A 751 -7.51 28.02 0.97
CA PHE A 751 -8.34 29.19 0.65
C PHE A 751 -9.76 28.75 0.31
N LEU A 752 -10.70 29.71 0.19
CA LEU A 752 -12.05 29.46 -0.27
C LEU A 752 -12.77 28.36 0.52
N ASN A 753 -12.76 28.47 1.83
CA ASN A 753 -13.31 27.44 2.73
C ASN A 753 -12.71 26.04 2.47
N LYS A 754 -11.38 25.98 2.35
CA LYS A 754 -10.62 24.75 2.07
C LYS A 754 -10.95 24.09 0.71
N ARG A 755 -11.49 24.87 -0.23
CA ARG A 755 -11.72 24.37 -1.61
C ARG A 755 -10.47 24.50 -2.49
N LEU A 756 -9.66 25.52 -2.29
CA LEU A 756 -8.40 25.71 -2.99
C LEU A 756 -7.23 25.51 -2.01
N THR A 757 -6.31 24.62 -2.35
CA THR A 757 -5.07 24.41 -1.58
C THR A 757 -3.86 24.65 -2.48
N LEU A 758 -2.97 25.51 -2.00
CA LEU A 758 -1.64 25.72 -2.58
C LEU A 758 -0.61 25.06 -1.66
N SER A 759 0.34 24.34 -2.24
CA SER A 759 1.40 23.68 -1.49
C SER A 759 2.76 23.96 -2.11
N ALA A 760 3.76 24.16 -1.27
CA ALA A 760 5.16 24.21 -1.67
C ALA A 760 5.93 23.16 -0.86
N PHE A 761 6.86 22.44 -1.49
CA PHE A 761 7.66 21.43 -0.83
C PHE A 761 9.12 21.46 -1.28
N ALA A 762 9.98 21.03 -0.38
CA ALA A 762 11.40 20.83 -0.63
C ALA A 762 11.86 19.53 0.05
N SER A 763 12.56 18.68 -0.69
CA SER A 763 13.14 17.44 -0.18
C SER A 763 14.64 17.42 -0.49
N ASN A 764 15.43 16.88 0.45
CA ASN A 764 16.89 16.75 0.29
C ASN A 764 17.60 18.02 -0.19
N PHE A 765 17.13 19.16 0.31
CA PHE A 765 17.55 20.49 -0.20
C PHE A 765 19.01 20.84 0.12
N PHE A 766 19.68 20.13 1.06
CA PHE A 766 21.11 20.30 1.34
C PHE A 766 22.03 19.45 0.47
N LYS A 767 21.52 18.31 -0.08
CA LYS A 767 22.31 17.41 -0.92
C LYS A 767 21.57 17.10 -2.22
N LYS A 768 22.22 17.38 -3.35
CA LYS A 768 21.64 17.07 -4.68
C LYS A 768 21.60 15.58 -4.95
N TYR A 769 22.64 14.85 -4.56
CA TYR A 769 22.79 13.43 -4.80
C TYR A 769 22.75 12.62 -3.51
N MET A 770 22.20 11.42 -3.60
CA MET A 770 22.26 10.38 -2.59
C MET A 770 23.11 9.23 -3.13
N ASN A 771 23.96 8.69 -2.28
CA ASN A 771 24.77 7.51 -2.59
C ASN A 771 24.13 6.31 -1.91
N GLN A 772 24.05 5.22 -2.65
CA GLN A 772 23.67 3.90 -2.16
C GLN A 772 24.80 2.94 -2.49
N SER A 773 25.25 2.18 -1.50
CA SER A 773 26.33 1.21 -1.66
C SER A 773 25.82 -0.15 -1.22
N SER A 774 26.05 -1.18 -2.01
CA SER A 774 25.74 -2.57 -1.70
C SER A 774 26.96 -3.44 -1.90
N THR A 775 27.04 -4.53 -1.13
CA THR A 775 28.13 -5.51 -1.24
C THR A 775 27.51 -6.89 -1.42
N THR A 776 28.00 -7.63 -2.39
CA THR A 776 27.67 -9.05 -2.60
C THR A 776 28.94 -9.87 -2.46
N GLU A 777 28.91 -10.87 -1.58
CA GLU A 777 30.04 -11.76 -1.30
C GLU A 777 29.61 -13.20 -1.61
N GLY A 778 30.38 -13.88 -2.44
CA GLY A 778 30.09 -15.26 -2.81
C GLY A 778 31.35 -16.12 -2.87
N SER A 779 31.18 -17.36 -3.28
CA SER A 779 32.33 -18.25 -3.50
C SER A 779 33.24 -17.68 -4.58
N GLY A 780 34.44 -17.28 -4.21
CA GLY A 780 35.48 -16.78 -5.09
C GLY A 780 35.42 -15.28 -5.43
N PHE A 781 34.43 -14.51 -4.93
CA PHE A 781 34.36 -13.10 -5.30
C PHE A 781 33.75 -12.20 -4.22
N VAL A 782 34.08 -10.91 -4.30
CA VAL A 782 33.39 -9.80 -3.62
C VAL A 782 33.08 -8.74 -4.66
N ARG A 783 31.79 -8.31 -4.71
CA ARG A 783 31.32 -7.25 -5.59
C ARG A 783 30.78 -6.10 -4.76
N GLU A 784 31.26 -4.89 -5.05
CA GLU A 784 30.76 -3.65 -4.50
C GLU A 784 30.08 -2.84 -5.60
N SER A 785 28.90 -2.34 -5.32
CA SER A 785 28.16 -1.49 -6.23
C SER A 785 27.75 -0.20 -5.54
N ASN A 786 28.02 0.94 -6.21
CA ASN A 786 27.67 2.27 -5.74
C ASN A 786 26.79 2.96 -6.76
N TYR A 787 25.65 3.41 -6.31
CA TYR A 787 24.69 4.15 -7.13
C TYR A 787 24.48 5.55 -6.55
N LYS A 788 24.71 6.58 -7.36
CA LYS A 788 24.58 7.99 -6.98
C LYS A 788 23.52 8.64 -7.85
N TYR A 789 22.41 9.01 -7.25
CA TYR A 789 21.27 9.56 -7.96
C TYR A 789 20.74 10.85 -7.33
N SER A 790 20.09 11.68 -8.16
CA SER A 790 19.54 12.96 -7.71
C SER A 790 18.26 12.75 -6.89
N ARG A 791 18.24 13.23 -5.65
CA ARG A 791 17.07 13.19 -4.75
C ARG A 791 16.53 14.57 -4.40
N GLN A 792 17.30 15.61 -4.71
CA GLN A 792 16.85 16.98 -4.44
C GLN A 792 15.61 17.32 -5.24
N ARG A 793 14.55 17.75 -4.56
CA ARG A 793 13.28 18.09 -5.20
C ARG A 793 12.68 19.34 -4.58
N PHE A 794 12.27 20.28 -5.43
CA PHE A 794 11.51 21.49 -5.11
C PHE A 794 10.30 21.55 -5.99
N GLY A 795 9.14 21.87 -5.44
CA GLY A 795 7.95 21.94 -6.24
C GLY A 795 6.81 22.70 -5.59
N VAL A 796 5.83 22.98 -6.41
CA VAL A 796 4.56 23.58 -6.01
C VAL A 796 3.41 22.75 -6.57
N SER A 797 2.30 22.74 -5.86
CA SER A 797 1.07 22.10 -6.32
C SER A 797 -0.14 22.94 -5.99
N VAL A 798 -1.16 22.81 -6.82
CA VAL A 798 -2.47 23.41 -6.64
C VAL A 798 -3.54 22.33 -6.73
N SER A 799 -4.51 22.37 -5.84
CA SER A 799 -5.67 21.49 -5.83
C SER A 799 -6.94 22.31 -5.63
N TYR A 800 -7.92 22.14 -6.50
CA TYR A 800 -9.20 22.84 -6.44
C TYR A 800 -10.37 21.87 -6.46
N ARG A 801 -11.24 21.97 -5.45
CA ARG A 801 -12.40 21.13 -5.26
C ARG A 801 -13.70 21.91 -5.48
N ILE A 802 -14.63 21.33 -6.25
CA ILE A 802 -15.98 21.84 -6.49
C ILE A 802 -17.03 20.80 -6.09
N GLY A 803 -18.23 21.28 -5.72
CA GLY A 803 -19.34 20.45 -5.32
C GLY A 803 -19.26 19.96 -3.88
N GLU A 804 -20.34 19.35 -3.42
CA GLU A 804 -20.50 18.74 -2.11
C GLU A 804 -21.35 17.49 -2.22
N LEU A 805 -21.08 16.50 -1.36
CA LEU A 805 -21.81 15.25 -1.25
C LEU A 805 -22.42 15.16 0.15
N LYS A 806 -23.68 14.75 0.25
CA LYS A 806 -24.48 14.84 1.50
C LYS A 806 -24.93 13.50 2.11
N ALA A 807 -24.75 12.36 1.43
CA ALA A 807 -25.16 11.04 1.95
C ALA A 807 -24.16 9.91 1.61
N SER A 808 -24.17 8.80 2.36
CA SER A 808 -23.22 7.72 2.17
C SER A 808 -23.57 6.77 1.01
N VAL A 809 -22.58 6.36 0.26
CA VAL A 809 -22.70 5.44 -0.87
C VAL A 809 -22.35 4.03 -0.40
N LYS A 810 -23.14 3.04 -0.75
CA LYS A 810 -22.86 1.63 -0.52
C LYS A 810 -21.95 1.07 -1.62
N LYS A 811 -20.97 0.27 -1.22
CA LYS A 811 -20.09 -0.49 -2.10
C LYS A 811 -20.14 -1.96 -1.75
N ALA A 812 -19.83 -2.83 -2.72
CA ALA A 812 -19.68 -4.24 -2.47
C ALA A 812 -18.55 -4.47 -1.45
N ALA A 813 -18.83 -5.20 -0.38
CA ALA A 813 -17.92 -5.37 0.73
C ALA A 813 -16.77 -6.33 0.40
N ARG A 814 -16.89 -7.12 -0.66
CA ARG A 814 -15.90 -8.11 -1.09
C ARG A 814 -15.75 -8.10 -2.59
N THR A 815 -14.53 -8.27 -3.02
CA THR A 815 -14.14 -8.24 -4.41
C THR A 815 -13.07 -9.27 -4.68
N ILE A 816 -12.97 -9.71 -5.91
CA ILE A 816 -11.93 -10.63 -6.37
C ILE A 816 -10.55 -10.04 -6.15
N SER A 817 -9.69 -10.87 -5.62
CA SER A 817 -8.31 -10.58 -5.32
C SER A 817 -7.41 -11.71 -5.81
N ASN A 818 -6.37 -11.37 -6.57
CA ASN A 818 -5.28 -12.28 -6.90
C ASN A 818 -4.04 -11.83 -6.17
N ASP A 819 -3.69 -12.57 -5.12
CA ASP A 819 -2.59 -12.23 -4.20
C ASP A 819 -1.33 -13.06 -4.49
N ASP A 820 -1.38 -13.94 -5.48
CA ASP A 820 -0.25 -14.74 -5.93
C ASP A 820 0.75 -13.91 -6.76
N VAL A 821 1.99 -14.32 -6.75
CA VAL A 821 3.03 -13.68 -7.57
C VAL A 821 2.74 -13.91 -9.05
N LYS A 822 2.67 -12.83 -9.81
CA LYS A 822 2.44 -12.90 -11.24
C LYS A 822 3.77 -13.03 -11.96
N SER A 823 4.02 -14.23 -12.41
CA SER A 823 5.12 -14.52 -13.31
C SER A 823 4.74 -14.13 -14.72
N GLY A 824 5.45 -13.26 -15.33
CA GLY A 824 5.18 -12.83 -16.72
C GLY A 824 5.65 -11.42 -17.03
N GLY A 825 6.35 -10.80 -16.09
CA GLY A 825 7.19 -9.68 -16.44
C GLY A 825 8.54 -10.26 -16.80
N GLY A 826 8.86 -10.33 -18.04
CA GLY A 826 10.17 -10.81 -18.47
C GLY A 826 11.25 -10.00 -17.80
N ASP A 827 12.34 -10.65 -17.52
CA ASP A 827 13.59 -9.96 -17.36
C ASP A 827 13.70 -8.92 -18.46
N SER A 828 13.84 -7.67 -18.07
CA SER A 828 14.52 -6.75 -18.96
C SER A 828 15.92 -7.33 -19.15
N VAL A 829 16.07 -8.12 -20.21
CA VAL A 829 17.38 -8.52 -20.69
C VAL A 829 18.11 -7.24 -21.01
N GLY A 830 19.07 -6.89 -20.23
CA GLY A 830 19.94 -5.79 -20.54
C GLY A 830 19.78 -4.62 -19.60
N GLY A 831 20.69 -4.48 -18.87
CA GLY A 831 21.01 -3.34 -18.07
C GLY A 831 21.32 -3.74 -16.68
N GLY A 832 22.53 -4.06 -16.52
CA GLY A 832 23.15 -4.24 -15.22
C GLY A 832 22.67 -3.26 -14.17
N GLU A 833 22.57 -3.73 -13.19
CA GLU A 833 22.75 -3.45 -11.91
C GLU A 833 22.92 -3.00 -11.20
#